data_5b7cb666435bf75103fb3f2089bf1824
#
_entry.id   5b7cb666435bf75103fb3f2089bf1824
#
_cell.length_a   1.000
_cell.length_b   1.000
_cell.length_c   1.000
_cell.angle_alpha   90.00
_cell.angle_beta   90.00
_cell.angle_gamma   90.00
#
_symmetry.space_group_name_H-M   'P 1'
#
loop_
_entity.id
_entity.type
_entity.pdbx_description
1 polymer ?
#
loop_
_entity_poly.entity_id
_entity_poly.type
_entity_poly.pdbx_seq_one_letter_code
_entity_poly.pdbx_strand_id
1 'polypeptide(L)'
;MKQDKTFSAILKNNLQSSFTHAITYVVAILFELFISINFYIRKGFFLGNGTSDLLLFFSAVPYISIIIVPSICYKFESSLYDNFVPLKSFKIVFSHYLSNLIVFSIFIIFLIPCALFINFFGSIDIGQLFIGIFFLFLYGSCIISICSFFNEIFTSPIVSFIVSALVLAIFNCAHLFVVYFSFSNIISNFIKYISFAWHFDAASKGIFDTRDFIYFIATSFIFLFLSVIVVELKKGRIFSKKQKTSIILIFGISILILLNGNSYYKRFDFSKNKTFSISKYTKKLSENITDSFKITYYRSSSLSRLYPQIRDIQDFLQIYSSLNKNISFLIKDPDKDSSLSQVLENYGITSQQMRTIDNNSTQYLNVYSSIILEYQGNFTAIPFTMDVETLEYDLDIKLSQMIFNKNLVVNILCGNGMNFYEDYNYVIPWLNSQGFICNLLDLQNSNFINNLNKSSGTLLIFGDSEINIENAIAIENYILSDKGNAFLCLNPYSVKIDTDWSITQNQKTNLIEMVENWGIHFEEKIIADPSCAKITLYSQEESDNPFSQNSTYTKVLNYPLWASLMPQEYAKSGVTTFWAVPISINDDSSSLVKPILITSSQSYNYDIDKNNPSSLIQTNPFELAKINTSNKQKSTQIVGVELSGKLEGLYNYGSTSSAKIFIISDQYFVNSLMTGYIGGDFGDYRNFDFMIDELLYLSENEDLMSIHSKNNFDKTLYKITDEYTFVKYEIITLVSLIFIFPILIICLGVSLWIRKKIKLTHI
;
A
#
# COMPACT_ATOMS: atom_id res chain seq x y z
N MET A 1 -35.47 27.99 28.61
CA MET A 1 -34.43 29.04 28.73
C MET A 1 -33.54 28.96 29.97
N LYS A 2 -34.04 28.85 31.22
CA LYS A 2 -33.16 28.72 32.43
C LYS A 2 -32.32 27.44 32.46
N GLN A 3 -32.86 26.28 32.04
CA GLN A 3 -32.15 24.98 32.05
C GLN A 3 -31.05 24.86 30.99
N ASP A 4 -31.10 25.63 29.91
CA ASP A 4 -30.07 25.60 28.85
C ASP A 4 -28.86 26.45 29.22
N LYS A 5 -29.08 27.52 29.99
CA LYS A 5 -28.02 28.36 30.57
C LYS A 5 -27.18 27.57 31.60
N THR A 6 -27.84 26.70 32.39
CA THR A 6 -27.12 25.88 33.41
C THR A 6 -26.30 24.75 32.76
N PHE A 7 -26.79 24.08 31.68
CA PHE A 7 -26.02 23.11 30.92
C PHE A 7 -24.76 23.75 30.34
N SER A 8 -24.91 24.89 29.65
CA SER A 8 -23.77 25.62 29.06
C SER A 8 -22.78 26.09 30.14
N ALA A 9 -23.24 26.45 31.34
CA ALA A 9 -22.38 26.83 32.45
C ALA A 9 -21.53 25.67 32.97
N ILE A 10 -22.14 24.48 33.15
CA ILE A 10 -21.41 23.26 33.57
C ILE A 10 -20.39 22.85 32.49
N LEU A 11 -20.80 22.81 31.22
CA LEU A 11 -19.89 22.49 30.12
C LEU A 11 -18.68 23.44 30.08
N LYS A 12 -18.95 24.76 30.20
CA LYS A 12 -17.90 25.77 30.23
C LYS A 12 -16.97 25.62 31.44
N ASN A 13 -17.52 25.32 32.62
CA ASN A 13 -16.74 25.08 33.83
C ASN A 13 -15.83 23.86 33.67
N ASN A 14 -16.36 22.75 33.14
CA ASN A 14 -15.59 21.53 32.91
C ASN A 14 -14.46 21.74 31.89
N LEU A 15 -14.74 22.43 30.77
CA LEU A 15 -13.72 22.80 29.79
C LEU A 15 -12.65 23.71 30.40
N GLN A 16 -13.07 24.75 31.16
CA GLN A 16 -12.12 25.62 31.85
C GLN A 16 -11.27 24.85 32.85
N SER A 17 -11.84 23.90 33.59
CA SER A 17 -11.12 23.04 34.49
C SER A 17 -10.08 22.21 33.70
N SER A 18 -10.49 21.48 32.66
CA SER A 18 -9.59 20.65 31.87
C SER A 18 -8.42 21.44 31.28
N PHE A 19 -8.67 22.62 30.71
CA PHE A 19 -7.60 23.44 30.11
C PHE A 19 -6.74 24.22 31.10
N THR A 20 -7.10 24.27 32.38
CA THR A 20 -6.27 24.92 33.40
C THR A 20 -5.41 23.96 34.19
N HIS A 21 -5.60 22.66 34.03
CA HIS A 21 -4.77 21.66 34.67
C HIS A 21 -3.58 21.27 33.79
N ALA A 22 -2.37 21.25 34.35
CA ALA A 22 -1.14 20.90 33.64
C ALA A 22 -1.18 19.49 33.03
N ILE A 23 -1.89 18.57 33.66
CA ILE A 23 -1.99 17.17 33.23
C ILE A 23 -2.53 17.05 31.80
N THR A 24 -3.45 17.92 31.37
CA THR A 24 -4.03 17.91 30.03
C THR A 24 -2.95 18.13 28.95
N TYR A 25 -2.02 19.06 29.20
CA TYR A 25 -0.93 19.36 28.26
C TYR A 25 0.14 18.30 28.26
N VAL A 26 0.50 17.75 29.44
CA VAL A 26 1.43 16.62 29.54
C VAL A 26 0.90 15.42 28.79
N VAL A 27 -0.37 15.12 28.95
CA VAL A 27 -1.04 14.00 28.27
C VAL A 27 -1.12 14.24 26.75
N ALA A 28 -1.38 15.48 26.30
CA ALA A 28 -1.36 15.83 24.88
C ALA A 28 0.03 15.63 24.25
N ILE A 29 1.08 16.07 24.94
CA ILE A 29 2.47 15.87 24.51
C ILE A 29 2.82 14.39 24.44
N LEU A 30 2.47 13.61 25.46
CA LEU A 30 2.72 12.17 25.47
C LEU A 30 1.99 11.44 24.34
N PHE A 31 0.78 11.86 24.00
CA PHE A 31 0.00 11.29 22.91
C PHE A 31 0.66 11.55 21.56
N GLU A 32 1.01 12.80 21.29
CA GLU A 32 1.69 13.21 20.05
C GLU A 32 3.07 12.55 19.92
N LEU A 33 3.92 12.63 20.96
CA LEU A 33 5.26 12.04 20.95
C LEU A 33 5.22 10.52 20.75
N PHE A 34 4.31 9.81 21.43
CA PHE A 34 4.24 8.36 21.30
C PHE A 34 3.93 7.94 19.86
N ILE A 35 2.94 8.58 19.22
CA ILE A 35 2.55 8.26 17.86
C ILE A 35 3.68 8.62 16.89
N SER A 36 4.25 9.80 17.03
CA SER A 36 5.33 10.28 16.16
C SER A 36 6.60 9.43 16.28
N ILE A 37 7.04 9.15 17.50
CA ILE A 37 8.21 8.29 17.73
C ILE A 37 7.97 6.86 17.23
N ASN A 38 6.76 6.30 17.50
CA ASN A 38 6.44 4.95 16.99
C ASN A 38 6.47 4.90 15.47
N PHE A 39 5.93 5.89 14.78
CA PHE A 39 5.86 5.91 13.31
C PHE A 39 7.21 6.26 12.67
N TYR A 40 7.78 7.41 13.01
CA TYR A 40 8.96 7.93 12.34
C TYR A 40 10.26 7.20 12.71
N ILE A 41 10.37 6.73 13.97
CA ILE A 41 11.62 6.11 14.48
C ILE A 41 11.46 4.59 14.57
N ARG A 42 10.50 4.09 15.37
CA ARG A 42 10.40 2.66 15.66
C ARG A 42 10.00 1.83 14.44
N LYS A 43 9.07 2.33 13.59
CA LYS A 43 8.63 1.67 12.35
C LYS A 43 9.56 1.95 11.18
N GLY A 44 10.62 2.73 11.39
CA GLY A 44 11.67 2.94 10.42
C GLY A 44 11.26 3.74 9.20
N PHE A 45 10.41 4.76 9.38
CA PHE A 45 9.96 5.61 8.26
C PHE A 45 11.11 6.18 7.42
N PHE A 46 12.20 6.59 8.05
CA PHE A 46 13.38 7.13 7.37
C PHE A 46 14.38 6.07 6.90
N LEU A 47 14.16 4.79 7.18
CA LEU A 47 14.98 3.71 6.64
C LEU A 47 14.60 3.46 5.18
N GLY A 48 15.49 2.81 4.42
CA GLY A 48 15.33 2.59 2.98
C GLY A 48 14.00 1.94 2.53
N ASN A 49 13.31 1.28 3.44
CA ASN A 49 11.99 0.65 3.22
C ASN A 49 10.83 1.47 3.82
N GLY A 50 11.03 2.75 4.12
CA GLY A 50 9.99 3.62 4.63
C GLY A 50 8.83 3.78 3.64
N THR A 51 7.60 3.81 4.17
CA THR A 51 6.40 3.96 3.34
C THR A 51 5.57 5.16 3.78
N SER A 52 4.91 5.81 2.82
CA SER A 52 3.97 6.90 3.07
C SER A 52 2.58 6.42 3.53
N ASP A 53 2.40 5.13 3.82
CA ASP A 53 1.14 4.54 4.25
C ASP A 53 0.79 4.93 5.69
N LEU A 54 -0.40 5.48 5.88
CA LEU A 54 -0.91 5.89 7.18
C LEU A 54 -1.38 4.73 8.07
N LEU A 55 -1.45 3.50 7.55
CA LEU A 55 -1.85 2.31 8.33
C LEU A 55 -0.99 2.16 9.59
N LEU A 56 0.34 2.27 9.44
CA LEU A 56 1.27 2.16 10.55
C LEU A 56 1.16 3.35 11.52
N PHE A 57 0.85 4.54 11.02
CA PHE A 57 0.60 5.74 11.83
C PHE A 57 -0.60 5.55 12.76
N PHE A 58 -1.73 5.11 12.21
CA PHE A 58 -2.95 4.89 12.98
C PHE A 58 -2.90 3.66 13.88
N SER A 59 -2.10 2.65 13.56
CA SER A 59 -2.02 1.39 14.32
C SER A 59 -1.58 1.56 15.78
N ALA A 60 -0.86 2.64 16.11
CA ALA A 60 -0.40 2.93 17.47
C ALA A 60 -1.50 3.53 18.37
N VAL A 61 -2.53 4.15 17.78
CA VAL A 61 -3.55 4.94 18.49
C VAL A 61 -4.34 4.11 19.51
N PRO A 62 -4.87 2.90 19.20
CA PRO A 62 -5.62 2.11 20.18
C PRO A 62 -4.82 1.81 21.46
N TYR A 63 -3.53 1.56 21.33
CA TYR A 63 -2.68 1.18 22.47
C TYR A 63 -2.36 2.36 23.39
N ILE A 64 -1.97 3.50 22.85
CA ILE A 64 -1.69 4.67 23.67
C ILE A 64 -2.97 5.24 24.32
N SER A 65 -4.12 5.09 23.67
CA SER A 65 -5.40 5.55 24.17
C SER A 65 -5.83 4.88 25.49
N ILE A 66 -5.28 3.69 25.79
CA ILE A 66 -5.52 2.97 27.05
C ILE A 66 -5.15 3.82 28.27
N ILE A 67 -4.11 4.64 28.16
CA ILE A 67 -3.63 5.52 29.23
C ILE A 67 -4.13 6.95 29.05
N ILE A 68 -4.09 7.45 27.82
CA ILE A 68 -4.39 8.85 27.49
C ILE A 68 -5.84 9.21 27.82
N VAL A 69 -6.80 8.37 27.39
CA VAL A 69 -8.23 8.73 27.55
C VAL A 69 -8.72 8.70 28.98
N PRO A 70 -8.38 7.69 29.82
CA PRO A 70 -8.68 7.77 31.24
C PRO A 70 -8.04 8.99 31.93
N SER A 71 -6.86 9.42 31.48
CA SER A 71 -6.20 10.64 32.01
C SER A 71 -6.95 11.93 31.64
N ILE A 72 -7.54 12.02 30.44
CA ILE A 72 -8.42 13.15 30.04
C ILE A 72 -9.71 13.13 30.85
N CYS A 73 -10.27 11.93 31.10
CA CYS A 73 -11.52 11.76 31.82
C CYS A 73 -11.39 11.84 33.35
N TYR A 74 -10.19 12.12 33.87
CA TYR A 74 -9.95 12.23 35.30
C TYR A 74 -10.81 13.28 35.92
N LYS A 75 -11.59 12.92 36.99
CA LYS A 75 -12.46 13.85 37.70
C LYS A 75 -11.64 14.72 38.65
N PHE A 76 -11.67 16.01 38.43
CA PHE A 76 -11.17 16.97 39.40
C PHE A 76 -12.22 17.26 40.51
N GLU A 77 -11.78 17.66 41.68
CA GLU A 77 -12.66 17.88 42.86
C GLU A 77 -13.87 18.75 42.58
N SER A 78 -13.74 19.77 41.71
CA SER A 78 -14.86 20.64 41.33
C SER A 78 -16.05 19.94 40.68
N SER A 79 -15.81 18.82 40.01
CA SER A 79 -16.84 18.03 39.32
C SER A 79 -17.54 17.02 40.22
N LEU A 80 -17.03 16.76 41.42
CA LEU A 80 -17.65 15.85 42.38
C LEU A 80 -18.99 16.38 42.95
N TYR A 81 -19.14 17.71 42.95
CA TYR A 81 -20.36 18.35 43.46
C TYR A 81 -21.47 18.51 42.42
N ASP A 82 -21.20 18.21 41.13
CA ASP A 82 -22.20 18.40 40.06
C ASP A 82 -23.42 17.48 40.22
N ASN A 83 -23.27 16.36 40.91
CA ASN A 83 -24.38 15.43 41.20
C ASN A 83 -25.44 16.03 42.15
N PHE A 84 -25.10 17.07 42.91
CA PHE A 84 -26.02 17.77 43.79
C PHE A 84 -26.79 18.90 43.09
N VAL A 85 -26.44 19.21 41.83
CA VAL A 85 -27.10 20.24 41.05
C VAL A 85 -28.50 19.77 40.64
N PRO A 86 -29.57 20.60 40.75
CA PRO A 86 -30.94 20.22 40.40
C PRO A 86 -31.15 20.18 38.86
N LEU A 87 -30.37 19.39 38.17
CA LEU A 87 -30.47 19.10 36.71
C LEU A 87 -30.83 17.65 36.45
N LYS A 88 -31.41 17.40 35.28
CA LYS A 88 -31.63 16.04 34.79
C LYS A 88 -30.27 15.33 34.65
N SER A 89 -30.17 14.10 35.15
CA SER A 89 -28.93 13.32 35.16
C SER A 89 -28.30 13.18 33.79
N PHE A 90 -29.12 13.03 32.75
CA PHE A 90 -28.64 13.02 31.34
C PHE A 90 -27.84 14.31 31.00
N LYS A 91 -28.30 15.49 31.39
CA LYS A 91 -27.59 16.75 31.07
C LYS A 91 -26.24 16.83 31.79
N ILE A 92 -26.14 16.30 33.01
CA ILE A 92 -24.87 16.24 33.75
C ILE A 92 -23.88 15.31 33.08
N VAL A 93 -24.28 14.05 32.87
CA VAL A 93 -23.43 13.04 32.18
C VAL A 93 -23.00 13.52 30.82
N PHE A 94 -23.95 14.06 30.02
CA PHE A 94 -23.67 14.52 28.67
C PHE A 94 -22.76 15.75 28.64
N SER A 95 -22.81 16.65 29.64
CA SER A 95 -21.88 17.78 29.70
C SER A 95 -20.44 17.36 30.00
N HIS A 96 -20.24 16.40 30.91
CA HIS A 96 -18.92 15.79 31.18
C HIS A 96 -18.37 15.07 29.97
N TYR A 97 -19.19 14.22 29.37
CA TYR A 97 -18.82 13.49 28.15
C TYR A 97 -18.41 14.44 27.01
N LEU A 98 -19.24 15.48 26.75
CA LEU A 98 -18.97 16.43 25.67
C LEU A 98 -17.70 17.27 25.94
N SER A 99 -17.44 17.64 27.20
CA SER A 99 -16.20 18.37 27.55
C SER A 99 -14.96 17.53 27.27
N ASN A 100 -14.96 16.24 27.66
CA ASN A 100 -13.85 15.33 27.43
C ASN A 100 -13.67 15.04 25.93
N LEU A 101 -14.78 14.92 25.18
CA LEU A 101 -14.76 14.72 23.74
C LEU A 101 -14.14 15.92 23.00
N ILE A 102 -14.46 17.15 23.44
CA ILE A 102 -13.84 18.36 22.89
C ILE A 102 -12.33 18.38 23.15
N VAL A 103 -11.89 18.04 24.36
CA VAL A 103 -10.46 17.96 24.69
C VAL A 103 -9.77 16.92 23.82
N PHE A 104 -10.36 15.74 23.68
CA PHE A 104 -9.80 14.69 22.83
C PHE A 104 -9.77 15.09 21.34
N SER A 105 -10.80 15.79 20.86
CA SER A 105 -10.82 16.31 19.48
C SER A 105 -9.67 17.26 19.20
N ILE A 106 -9.27 18.07 20.19
CA ILE A 106 -8.09 18.94 20.05
C ILE A 106 -6.80 18.11 19.94
N PHE A 107 -6.69 17.01 20.69
CA PHE A 107 -5.53 16.10 20.55
C PHE A 107 -5.47 15.49 19.15
N ILE A 108 -6.63 15.10 18.59
CA ILE A 108 -6.71 14.60 17.21
C ILE A 108 -6.23 15.68 16.22
N ILE A 109 -6.61 16.95 16.42
CA ILE A 109 -6.17 18.05 15.55
C ILE A 109 -4.65 18.20 15.56
N PHE A 110 -3.98 17.97 16.68
CA PHE A 110 -2.51 18.00 16.75
C PHE A 110 -1.84 16.84 16.01
N LEU A 111 -2.51 15.73 15.73
CA LEU A 111 -1.97 14.64 14.92
C LEU A 111 -1.97 14.95 13.41
N ILE A 112 -2.83 15.85 12.94
CA ILE A 112 -2.93 16.17 11.51
C ILE A 112 -1.58 16.70 10.96
N PRO A 113 -0.94 17.71 11.57
CA PRO A 113 0.38 18.15 11.14
C PRO A 113 1.43 17.02 11.15
N CYS A 114 1.39 16.15 12.17
CA CYS A 114 2.33 15.02 12.26
C CYS A 114 2.20 14.08 11.04
N ALA A 115 0.97 13.78 10.59
CA ALA A 115 0.74 13.00 9.38
C ALA A 115 1.15 13.77 8.11
N LEU A 116 0.93 15.10 8.06
CA LEU A 116 1.26 15.91 6.90
C LEU A 116 2.78 16.03 6.62
N PHE A 117 3.64 15.82 7.62
CA PHE A 117 5.09 15.75 7.39
C PHE A 117 5.49 14.65 6.41
N ILE A 118 4.73 13.57 6.32
CA ILE A 118 4.94 12.50 5.35
C ILE A 118 4.95 13.07 3.92
N ASN A 119 4.16 14.10 3.65
CA ASN A 119 4.03 14.68 2.32
C ASN A 119 5.30 15.36 1.80
N PHE A 120 6.29 15.62 2.65
CA PHE A 120 7.61 16.08 2.20
C PHE A 120 8.38 14.96 1.50
N PHE A 121 8.19 13.71 1.91
CA PHE A 121 8.95 12.56 1.47
C PHE A 121 8.23 11.71 0.43
N GLY A 122 6.93 11.53 0.58
CA GLY A 122 6.08 10.71 -0.28
C GLY A 122 4.70 11.33 -0.51
N SER A 123 3.85 10.65 -1.25
CA SER A 123 2.46 11.10 -1.45
C SER A 123 1.56 10.51 -0.38
N ILE A 124 0.89 11.37 0.38
CA ILE A 124 -0.08 10.96 1.39
C ILE A 124 -1.45 10.68 0.76
N ASP A 125 -2.13 9.65 1.23
CA ASP A 125 -3.52 9.39 0.88
C ASP A 125 -4.45 10.23 1.78
N ILE A 126 -5.01 11.29 1.19
CA ILE A 126 -5.92 12.23 1.90
C ILE A 126 -7.21 11.53 2.32
N GLY A 127 -7.72 10.59 1.52
CA GLY A 127 -8.92 9.83 1.85
C GLY A 127 -8.70 8.92 3.06
N GLN A 128 -7.57 8.23 3.11
CA GLN A 128 -7.14 7.43 4.26
C GLN A 128 -6.99 8.30 5.51
N LEU A 129 -6.34 9.48 5.38
CA LEU A 129 -6.20 10.42 6.48
C LEU A 129 -7.56 10.89 7.01
N PHE A 130 -8.46 11.29 6.12
CA PHE A 130 -9.78 11.79 6.49
C PHE A 130 -10.62 10.75 7.23
N ILE A 131 -10.72 9.52 6.68
CA ILE A 131 -11.47 8.43 7.30
C ILE A 131 -10.82 7.99 8.61
N GLY A 132 -9.49 7.87 8.66
CA GLY A 132 -8.76 7.56 9.87
C GLY A 132 -9.04 8.55 11.00
N ILE A 133 -8.97 9.86 10.73
CA ILE A 133 -9.30 10.94 11.70
C ILE A 133 -10.78 10.89 12.12
N PHE A 134 -11.70 10.70 11.19
CA PHE A 134 -13.13 10.61 11.49
C PHE A 134 -13.44 9.42 12.42
N PHE A 135 -12.92 8.24 12.11
CA PHE A 135 -13.11 7.07 12.97
C PHE A 135 -12.33 7.17 14.28
N LEU A 136 -11.22 7.88 14.31
CA LEU A 136 -10.52 8.18 15.56
C LEU A 136 -11.38 9.03 16.49
N PHE A 137 -12.15 9.97 15.94
CA PHE A 137 -13.14 10.73 16.72
C PHE A 137 -14.26 9.82 17.26
N LEU A 138 -14.80 8.90 16.45
CA LEU A 138 -15.82 7.92 16.88
C LEU A 138 -15.28 6.95 17.94
N TYR A 139 -14.09 6.43 17.72
CA TYR A 139 -13.37 5.60 18.67
C TYR A 139 -13.17 6.33 20.00
N GLY A 140 -12.69 7.58 19.97
CA GLY A 140 -12.54 8.42 21.14
C GLY A 140 -13.86 8.65 21.87
N SER A 141 -14.94 8.91 21.13
CA SER A 141 -16.31 9.00 21.66
C SER A 141 -16.69 7.74 22.45
N CYS A 142 -16.40 6.57 21.88
CA CYS A 142 -16.70 5.28 22.50
C CYS A 142 -15.92 5.08 23.81
N ILE A 143 -14.60 5.24 23.78
CA ILE A 143 -13.77 4.99 24.96
C ILE A 143 -13.97 6.04 26.07
N ILE A 144 -14.29 7.30 25.71
CA ILE A 144 -14.68 8.36 26.68
C ILE A 144 -15.99 7.98 27.38
N SER A 145 -16.95 7.39 26.65
CA SER A 145 -18.21 6.96 27.25
C SER A 145 -18.01 5.87 28.31
N ILE A 146 -17.08 4.94 28.07
CA ILE A 146 -16.69 3.89 29.02
C ILE A 146 -16.01 4.50 30.25
N CYS A 147 -15.06 5.42 30.06
CA CYS A 147 -14.42 6.12 31.16
C CYS A 147 -15.44 6.93 31.99
N SER A 148 -16.39 7.60 31.33
CA SER A 148 -17.47 8.32 31.98
C SER A 148 -18.32 7.39 32.86
N PHE A 149 -18.63 6.19 32.41
CA PHE A 149 -19.37 5.20 33.17
C PHE A 149 -18.62 4.81 34.45
N PHE A 150 -17.35 4.49 34.39
CA PHE A 150 -16.56 4.15 35.57
C PHE A 150 -16.36 5.33 36.51
N ASN A 151 -16.23 6.54 35.97
CA ASN A 151 -16.17 7.77 36.76
C ASN A 151 -17.46 8.00 37.56
N GLU A 152 -18.61 7.56 37.06
CA GLU A 152 -19.85 7.65 37.84
C GLU A 152 -20.00 6.49 38.84
N ILE A 153 -19.42 5.32 38.62
CA ILE A 153 -19.46 4.21 39.58
C ILE A 153 -18.60 4.50 40.81
N PHE A 154 -17.32 4.79 40.57
CA PHE A 154 -16.34 4.96 41.64
C PHE A 154 -16.30 6.40 42.18
N THR A 155 -16.13 6.53 43.47
CA THR A 155 -15.96 7.82 44.14
C THR A 155 -14.53 8.32 44.11
N SER A 156 -13.55 7.36 44.10
CA SER A 156 -12.14 7.69 44.00
C SER A 156 -11.73 7.85 42.54
N PRO A 157 -11.19 9.02 42.11
CA PRO A 157 -10.72 9.24 40.74
C PRO A 157 -9.61 8.30 40.33
N ILE A 158 -8.73 7.90 41.25
CA ILE A 158 -7.62 6.99 40.99
C ILE A 158 -8.14 5.58 40.67
N VAL A 159 -9.12 5.09 41.45
CA VAL A 159 -9.73 3.78 41.20
C VAL A 159 -10.45 3.78 39.86
N SER A 160 -11.19 4.85 39.53
CA SER A 160 -11.85 5.00 38.25
C SER A 160 -10.85 4.99 37.07
N PHE A 161 -9.74 5.70 37.21
CA PHE A 161 -8.66 5.70 36.22
C PHE A 161 -8.11 4.28 35.97
N ILE A 162 -7.72 3.57 37.04
CA ILE A 162 -7.13 2.24 36.94
C ILE A 162 -8.11 1.24 36.31
N VAL A 163 -9.37 1.23 36.77
CA VAL A 163 -10.39 0.32 36.22
C VAL A 163 -10.70 0.64 34.78
N SER A 164 -10.82 1.91 34.42
CA SER A 164 -11.03 2.33 33.02
C SER A 164 -9.88 1.90 32.15
N ALA A 165 -8.63 2.10 32.56
CA ALA A 165 -7.46 1.70 31.81
C ALA A 165 -7.37 0.16 31.62
N LEU A 166 -7.68 -0.61 32.67
CA LEU A 166 -7.75 -2.07 32.59
C LEU A 166 -8.80 -2.56 31.60
N VAL A 167 -10.01 -2.02 31.67
CA VAL A 167 -11.10 -2.38 30.75
C VAL A 167 -10.75 -1.99 29.32
N LEU A 168 -10.21 -0.79 29.10
CA LEU A 168 -9.76 -0.39 27.78
C LEU A 168 -8.60 -1.26 27.26
N ALA A 169 -7.68 -1.69 28.12
CA ALA A 169 -6.63 -2.63 27.73
C ALA A 169 -7.22 -3.96 27.24
N ILE A 170 -8.20 -4.51 27.97
CA ILE A 170 -8.89 -5.73 27.55
C ILE A 170 -9.55 -5.55 26.19
N PHE A 171 -10.34 -4.48 26.00
CA PHE A 171 -11.05 -4.24 24.73
C PHE A 171 -10.10 -3.93 23.56
N ASN A 172 -9.03 -3.19 23.76
CA ASN A 172 -8.08 -2.87 22.69
C ASN A 172 -7.19 -4.06 22.32
N CYS A 173 -6.75 -4.85 23.31
CA CYS A 173 -5.83 -5.97 23.10
C CYS A 173 -6.53 -7.32 22.91
N ALA A 174 -7.87 -7.39 22.96
CA ALA A 174 -8.62 -8.65 22.90
C ALA A 174 -8.23 -9.50 21.67
N HIS A 175 -8.12 -8.89 20.49
CA HIS A 175 -7.75 -9.60 19.25
C HIS A 175 -6.36 -10.25 19.32
N LEU A 176 -5.42 -9.73 20.11
CA LEU A 176 -4.08 -10.30 20.28
C LEU A 176 -4.14 -11.66 20.98
N PHE A 177 -5.10 -11.86 21.91
CA PHE A 177 -5.25 -13.15 22.57
C PHE A 177 -5.59 -14.27 21.58
N VAL A 178 -6.30 -13.93 20.49
CA VAL A 178 -6.64 -14.91 19.45
C VAL A 178 -5.39 -15.36 18.69
N VAL A 179 -4.37 -14.52 18.60
CA VAL A 179 -3.08 -14.87 17.96
C VAL A 179 -2.28 -15.84 18.82
N TYR A 180 -2.24 -15.58 20.14
CA TYR A 180 -1.40 -16.37 21.06
C TYR A 180 -2.07 -17.63 21.62
N PHE A 181 -3.40 -17.71 21.60
CA PHE A 181 -4.14 -18.86 22.15
C PHE A 181 -5.01 -19.50 21.08
N SER A 182 -4.95 -20.83 20.99
CA SER A 182 -5.73 -21.63 20.03
C SER A 182 -7.18 -21.80 20.47
N PHE A 183 -7.98 -20.75 20.41
CA PHE A 183 -9.42 -20.83 20.70
C PHE A 183 -10.21 -21.45 19.55
N SER A 184 -11.39 -22.01 19.86
CA SER A 184 -12.34 -22.40 18.83
C SER A 184 -12.76 -21.20 17.97
N ASN A 185 -13.16 -21.43 16.72
CA ASN A 185 -13.52 -20.36 15.79
C ASN A 185 -14.65 -19.44 16.30
N ILE A 186 -15.61 -20.01 17.05
CA ILE A 186 -16.71 -19.23 17.64
C ILE A 186 -16.17 -18.25 18.68
N ILE A 187 -15.31 -18.74 19.58
CA ILE A 187 -14.70 -17.92 20.63
C ILE A 187 -13.77 -16.89 20.00
N SER A 188 -12.96 -17.29 19.03
CA SER A 188 -12.05 -16.37 18.31
C SER A 188 -12.80 -15.21 17.64
N ASN A 189 -13.90 -15.51 16.95
CA ASN A 189 -14.72 -14.48 16.32
C ASN A 189 -15.39 -13.56 17.34
N PHE A 190 -15.85 -14.09 18.46
CA PHE A 190 -16.42 -13.30 19.55
C PHE A 190 -15.38 -12.36 20.19
N ILE A 191 -14.16 -12.86 20.46
CA ILE A 191 -13.07 -12.06 21.03
C ILE A 191 -12.66 -10.94 20.07
N LYS A 192 -12.54 -11.23 18.76
CA LYS A 192 -12.25 -10.23 17.73
C LYS A 192 -13.36 -9.17 17.66
N TYR A 193 -14.62 -9.59 17.72
CA TYR A 193 -15.76 -8.67 17.66
C TYR A 193 -15.81 -7.70 18.84
N ILE A 194 -15.29 -8.06 20.00
CA ILE A 194 -15.19 -7.18 21.17
C ILE A 194 -14.03 -6.18 21.01
N SER A 195 -13.04 -6.45 20.17
CA SER A 195 -11.82 -5.64 20.09
C SER A 195 -12.03 -4.33 19.35
N PHE A 196 -11.73 -3.21 20.02
CA PHE A 196 -11.79 -1.87 19.40
C PHE A 196 -10.74 -1.69 18.30
N ALA A 197 -9.53 -2.20 18.50
CA ALA A 197 -8.48 -2.14 17.48
C ALA A 197 -8.88 -2.92 16.21
N TRP A 198 -9.60 -4.04 16.35
CA TRP A 198 -10.14 -4.80 15.23
C TRP A 198 -11.16 -3.98 14.40
N HIS A 199 -12.04 -3.24 15.07
CA HIS A 199 -13.03 -2.37 14.41
C HIS A 199 -12.42 -1.08 13.85
N PHE A 200 -11.24 -0.68 14.31
CA PHE A 200 -10.54 0.49 13.79
C PHE A 200 -9.68 0.16 12.55
N ASP A 201 -9.38 -1.10 12.28
CA ASP A 201 -8.50 -1.56 11.20
C ASP A 201 -8.97 -1.08 9.82
N ALA A 202 -10.25 -1.26 9.48
CA ALA A 202 -10.80 -0.81 8.19
C ALA A 202 -10.64 0.70 7.99
N ALA A 203 -10.89 1.50 9.04
CA ALA A 203 -10.75 2.95 8.96
C ALA A 203 -9.29 3.39 8.76
N SER A 204 -8.34 2.66 9.33
CA SER A 204 -6.89 2.93 9.13
C SER A 204 -6.43 2.71 7.68
N LYS A 205 -7.21 1.96 6.90
CA LYS A 205 -7.01 1.73 5.45
C LYS A 205 -7.80 2.69 4.56
N GLY A 206 -8.55 3.64 5.14
CA GLY A 206 -9.39 4.59 4.41
C GLY A 206 -10.76 4.06 4.03
N ILE A 207 -11.22 2.98 4.66
CA ILE A 207 -12.51 2.35 4.41
C ILE A 207 -13.52 2.82 5.46
N PHE A 208 -14.64 3.39 5.01
CA PHE A 208 -15.80 3.62 5.85
C PHE A 208 -16.66 2.36 5.87
N ASP A 209 -16.58 1.61 6.97
CA ASP A 209 -17.41 0.41 7.18
C ASP A 209 -18.57 0.74 8.13
N THR A 210 -19.81 0.51 7.66
CA THR A 210 -20.99 0.79 8.48
C THR A 210 -21.10 -0.12 9.69
N ARG A 211 -20.49 -1.32 9.70
CA ARG A 211 -20.41 -2.21 10.87
C ARG A 211 -19.66 -1.53 12.01
N ASP A 212 -18.48 -0.99 11.69
CA ASP A 212 -17.59 -0.39 12.66
C ASP A 212 -18.15 0.96 13.15
N PHE A 213 -18.79 1.72 12.24
CA PHE A 213 -19.54 2.92 12.59
C PHE A 213 -20.65 2.65 13.59
N ILE A 214 -21.52 1.66 13.32
CA ILE A 214 -22.61 1.26 14.22
C ILE A 214 -22.05 0.75 15.54
N TYR A 215 -20.97 -0.02 15.51
CA TYR A 215 -20.34 -0.56 16.70
C TYR A 215 -19.89 0.53 17.67
N PHE A 216 -19.14 1.54 17.19
CA PHE A 216 -18.67 2.64 18.04
C PHE A 216 -19.82 3.50 18.58
N ILE A 217 -20.82 3.80 17.75
CA ILE A 217 -21.98 4.59 18.18
C ILE A 217 -22.83 3.82 19.20
N ALA A 218 -23.15 2.56 18.92
CA ALA A 218 -24.00 1.77 19.81
C ALA A 218 -23.31 1.52 21.15
N THR A 219 -22.01 1.23 21.15
CA THR A 219 -21.22 1.07 22.37
C THR A 219 -21.18 2.37 23.17
N SER A 220 -20.95 3.52 22.51
CA SER A 220 -21.01 4.84 23.15
C SER A 220 -22.35 5.09 23.81
N PHE A 221 -23.43 4.80 23.10
CA PHE A 221 -24.80 4.97 23.61
C PHE A 221 -25.06 4.07 24.84
N ILE A 222 -24.67 2.79 24.79
CA ILE A 222 -24.84 1.85 25.91
C ILE A 222 -24.16 2.38 27.18
N PHE A 223 -22.89 2.78 27.10
CA PHE A 223 -22.15 3.21 28.28
C PHE A 223 -22.62 4.58 28.79
N LEU A 224 -23.00 5.51 27.92
CA LEU A 224 -23.64 6.78 28.35
C LEU A 224 -24.99 6.54 29.02
N PHE A 225 -25.81 5.64 28.47
CA PHE A 225 -27.09 5.27 29.07
C PHE A 225 -26.90 4.64 30.44
N LEU A 226 -25.95 3.72 30.59
CA LEU A 226 -25.59 3.14 31.90
C LEU A 226 -25.08 4.21 32.87
N SER A 227 -24.28 5.17 32.41
CA SER A 227 -23.81 6.31 33.25
C SER A 227 -24.99 7.12 33.82
N VAL A 228 -25.98 7.39 32.96
CA VAL A 228 -27.20 8.12 33.42
C VAL A 228 -27.95 7.34 34.48
N ILE A 229 -28.07 6.00 34.33
CA ILE A 229 -28.73 5.16 35.34
C ILE A 229 -27.97 5.20 36.67
N VAL A 230 -26.63 5.10 36.64
CA VAL A 230 -25.81 5.18 37.86
C VAL A 230 -26.00 6.50 38.59
N VAL A 231 -26.02 7.64 37.85
CA VAL A 231 -26.26 8.98 38.46
C VAL A 231 -27.65 9.06 39.03
N GLU A 232 -28.70 8.53 38.39
CA GLU A 232 -30.07 8.49 38.92
C GLU A 232 -30.14 7.69 40.20
N LEU A 233 -29.49 6.53 40.28
CA LEU A 233 -29.40 5.69 41.46
C LEU A 233 -28.68 6.41 42.62
N LYS A 234 -27.58 7.12 42.33
CA LYS A 234 -26.84 7.92 43.33
C LYS A 234 -27.66 9.08 43.86
N LYS A 235 -28.60 9.63 43.06
CA LYS A 235 -29.58 10.64 43.50
C LYS A 235 -30.75 10.06 44.34
N GLY A 236 -30.70 8.74 44.66
CA GLY A 236 -31.73 8.09 45.44
C GLY A 236 -33.02 7.77 44.70
N ARG A 237 -33.00 7.78 43.34
CA ARG A 237 -34.18 7.47 42.54
C ARG A 237 -34.47 5.97 42.53
N ILE A 238 -35.70 5.62 42.91
CA ILE A 238 -36.22 4.26 42.86
C ILE A 238 -36.99 4.09 41.52
N PHE A 239 -36.54 3.17 40.66
CA PHE A 239 -37.20 2.91 39.37
C PHE A 239 -38.47 2.05 39.58
N SER A 240 -39.58 2.46 39.02
CA SER A 240 -40.81 1.65 38.95
C SER A 240 -40.62 0.42 38.08
N LYS A 241 -41.49 -0.61 38.22
CA LYS A 241 -41.43 -1.83 37.41
C LYS A 241 -41.42 -1.52 35.92
N LYS A 242 -42.26 -0.58 35.42
CA LYS A 242 -42.31 -0.15 34.02
C LYS A 242 -40.99 0.47 33.57
N GLN A 243 -40.36 1.29 34.41
CA GLN A 243 -39.06 1.91 34.08
C GLN A 243 -37.95 0.87 34.02
N LYS A 244 -37.91 -0.13 34.94
CA LYS A 244 -36.96 -1.24 34.89
C LYS A 244 -37.11 -2.03 33.60
N THR A 245 -38.36 -2.36 33.21
CA THR A 245 -38.64 -3.06 31.95
C THR A 245 -38.14 -2.23 30.75
N SER A 246 -38.41 -0.91 30.72
CA SER A 246 -37.94 -0.03 29.64
C SER A 246 -36.40 0.02 29.57
N ILE A 247 -35.71 0.06 30.70
CA ILE A 247 -34.23 0.03 30.74
C ILE A 247 -33.71 -1.28 30.15
N ILE A 248 -34.28 -2.42 30.53
CA ILE A 248 -33.90 -3.75 29.98
C ILE A 248 -34.17 -3.80 28.48
N LEU A 249 -35.31 -3.28 28.01
CA LEU A 249 -35.64 -3.26 26.59
C LEU A 249 -34.67 -2.39 25.79
N ILE A 250 -34.35 -1.17 26.26
CA ILE A 250 -33.39 -0.29 25.58
C ILE A 250 -32.02 -0.95 25.49
N PHE A 251 -31.56 -1.56 26.58
CA PHE A 251 -30.29 -2.29 26.60
C PHE A 251 -30.30 -3.49 25.65
N GLY A 252 -31.40 -4.29 25.65
CA GLY A 252 -31.57 -5.41 24.75
C GLY A 252 -31.60 -4.99 23.27
N ILE A 253 -32.32 -3.93 22.93
CA ILE A 253 -32.35 -3.36 21.57
C ILE A 253 -30.92 -2.89 21.14
N SER A 254 -30.20 -2.23 22.02
CA SER A 254 -28.83 -1.77 21.73
C SER A 254 -27.88 -2.94 21.44
N ILE A 255 -28.00 -4.03 22.20
CA ILE A 255 -27.24 -5.26 21.93
C ILE A 255 -27.67 -5.91 20.60
N LEU A 256 -28.98 -5.95 20.30
CA LEU A 256 -29.46 -6.46 19.02
C LEU A 256 -28.95 -5.64 17.84
N ILE A 257 -28.86 -4.31 17.96
CA ILE A 257 -28.26 -3.44 16.94
C ILE A 257 -26.79 -3.82 16.72
N LEU A 258 -26.03 -4.00 17.80
CA LEU A 258 -24.64 -4.46 17.70
C LEU A 258 -24.52 -5.79 16.95
N LEU A 259 -25.28 -6.78 17.33
CA LEU A 259 -25.21 -8.14 16.73
C LEU A 259 -25.65 -8.15 15.26
N ASN A 260 -26.69 -7.39 14.89
CA ASN A 260 -27.18 -7.32 13.51
C ASN A 260 -26.34 -6.42 12.61
N GLY A 261 -25.59 -5.49 13.16
CA GLY A 261 -24.68 -4.63 12.39
C GLY A 261 -23.68 -5.43 11.54
N ASN A 262 -23.35 -6.65 11.97
CA ASN A 262 -22.43 -7.53 11.23
C ASN A 262 -23.10 -8.24 10.04
N SER A 263 -24.42 -8.33 9.99
CA SER A 263 -25.15 -9.01 8.91
C SER A 263 -25.56 -8.07 7.77
N TYR A 264 -25.82 -6.82 8.09
CA TYR A 264 -26.25 -5.79 7.12
C TYR A 264 -25.28 -4.64 7.14
N TYR A 265 -24.30 -4.64 6.23
CA TYR A 265 -23.30 -3.59 6.16
C TYR A 265 -23.03 -3.12 4.72
N LYS A 266 -22.48 -1.93 4.62
CA LYS A 266 -21.93 -1.36 3.39
C LYS A 266 -20.52 -0.82 3.67
N ARG A 267 -19.65 -0.99 2.69
CA ARG A 267 -18.30 -0.46 2.72
C ARG A 267 -18.17 0.63 1.66
N PHE A 268 -17.59 1.75 2.04
CA PHE A 268 -17.29 2.85 1.14
C PHE A 268 -15.78 3.11 1.21
N ASP A 269 -15.14 2.97 0.09
CA ASP A 269 -13.72 3.15 -0.05
C ASP A 269 -13.40 4.60 -0.40
N PHE A 270 -12.69 5.27 0.49
CA PHE A 270 -12.21 6.65 0.33
C PHE A 270 -10.73 6.70 0.00
N SER A 271 -10.04 5.55 -0.07
CA SER A 271 -8.63 5.50 -0.48
C SER A 271 -8.45 6.12 -1.87
N LYS A 272 -7.25 6.68 -2.10
CA LYS A 272 -6.92 7.35 -3.36
C LYS A 272 -7.12 6.43 -4.58
N ASN A 273 -6.73 5.17 -4.45
CA ASN A 273 -6.73 4.21 -5.55
C ASN A 273 -7.99 3.33 -5.60
N LYS A 274 -8.89 3.46 -4.63
CA LYS A 274 -10.11 2.63 -4.57
C LYS A 274 -9.83 1.12 -4.53
N THR A 275 -8.75 0.71 -3.88
CA THR A 275 -8.27 -0.68 -3.81
C THR A 275 -9.32 -1.66 -3.29
N PHE A 276 -10.15 -1.22 -2.34
CA PHE A 276 -11.18 -2.04 -1.69
C PHE A 276 -12.58 -1.92 -2.33
N SER A 277 -12.69 -1.25 -3.46
CA SER A 277 -13.94 -1.09 -4.20
C SER A 277 -13.85 -1.65 -5.61
N ILE A 278 -14.99 -2.09 -6.13
CA ILE A 278 -15.08 -2.73 -7.44
C ILE A 278 -15.14 -1.68 -8.54
N SER A 279 -14.35 -1.88 -9.59
CA SER A 279 -14.23 -1.01 -10.75
C SER A 279 -15.49 -1.00 -11.63
N LYS A 280 -15.55 -0.05 -12.56
CA LYS A 280 -16.61 0.00 -13.55
C LYS A 280 -16.50 -1.15 -14.56
N TYR A 281 -15.26 -1.56 -14.87
CA TYR A 281 -15.01 -2.67 -15.77
C TYR A 281 -15.52 -3.99 -15.19
N THR A 282 -15.17 -4.31 -13.95
CA THR A 282 -15.65 -5.51 -13.25
C THR A 282 -17.17 -5.59 -13.24
N LYS A 283 -17.85 -4.45 -13.02
CA LYS A 283 -19.32 -4.40 -13.08
C LYS A 283 -19.84 -4.77 -14.47
N LYS A 284 -19.27 -4.18 -15.53
CA LYS A 284 -19.64 -4.51 -16.92
C LYS A 284 -19.30 -5.96 -17.26
N LEU A 285 -18.13 -6.44 -16.83
CA LEU A 285 -17.71 -7.83 -17.04
C LEU A 285 -18.71 -8.80 -16.38
N SER A 286 -19.13 -8.50 -15.16
CA SER A 286 -20.10 -9.31 -14.42
C SER A 286 -21.47 -9.38 -15.10
N GLU A 287 -21.89 -8.35 -15.87
CA GLU A 287 -23.14 -8.36 -16.63
C GLU A 287 -23.14 -9.41 -17.75
N ASN A 288 -21.98 -9.81 -18.26
CA ASN A 288 -21.83 -10.85 -19.28
C ASN A 288 -21.93 -12.27 -18.72
N ILE A 289 -22.06 -12.46 -17.41
CA ILE A 289 -22.22 -13.77 -16.79
C ILE A 289 -23.68 -14.23 -16.97
N THR A 290 -23.91 -15.14 -17.91
CA THR A 290 -25.24 -15.69 -18.23
C THR A 290 -25.57 -16.93 -17.42
N ASP A 291 -24.55 -17.75 -17.14
CA ASP A 291 -24.66 -19.02 -16.45
C ASP A 291 -24.14 -18.95 -15.00
N SER A 292 -24.32 -20.05 -14.26
CA SER A 292 -23.82 -20.12 -12.87
C SER A 292 -22.31 -19.99 -12.81
N PHE A 293 -21.83 -18.93 -12.18
CA PHE A 293 -20.42 -18.69 -11.85
C PHE A 293 -20.21 -18.92 -10.35
N LYS A 294 -19.31 -19.82 -10.01
CA LYS A 294 -19.11 -20.19 -8.63
C LYS A 294 -17.69 -19.81 -8.18
N ILE A 295 -17.61 -19.03 -7.12
CA ILE A 295 -16.39 -18.65 -6.43
C ILE A 295 -16.30 -19.45 -5.15
N THR A 296 -15.27 -20.29 -5.00
CA THR A 296 -15.04 -21.04 -3.77
C THR A 296 -13.72 -20.60 -3.17
N TYR A 297 -13.77 -19.98 -2.00
CA TYR A 297 -12.60 -19.56 -1.24
C TYR A 297 -12.23 -20.63 -0.21
N TYR A 298 -11.11 -21.29 -0.42
CA TYR A 298 -10.52 -22.23 0.51
C TYR A 298 -9.59 -21.50 1.46
N ARG A 299 -10.04 -21.32 2.69
CA ARG A 299 -9.37 -20.51 3.68
C ARG A 299 -9.17 -21.28 4.97
N SER A 300 -7.91 -21.51 5.34
CA SER A 300 -7.54 -22.06 6.64
C SER A 300 -8.00 -21.16 7.78
N SER A 301 -8.67 -21.74 8.78
CA SER A 301 -9.09 -20.98 9.98
C SER A 301 -7.89 -20.53 10.80
N SER A 302 -6.80 -21.29 10.82
CA SER A 302 -5.51 -20.90 11.40
C SER A 302 -4.97 -19.61 10.79
N LEU A 303 -4.99 -19.49 9.45
CA LEU A 303 -4.57 -18.29 8.75
C LEU A 303 -5.43 -17.08 9.10
N SER A 304 -6.76 -17.24 9.04
CA SER A 304 -7.68 -16.14 9.35
C SER A 304 -7.63 -15.70 10.82
N ARG A 305 -7.10 -16.55 11.70
CA ARG A 305 -6.85 -16.23 13.10
C ARG A 305 -5.65 -15.30 13.24
N LEU A 306 -4.57 -15.55 12.50
CA LEU A 306 -3.31 -14.84 12.62
C LEU A 306 -3.30 -13.49 11.85
N TYR A 307 -3.98 -13.42 10.70
CA TYR A 307 -3.89 -12.29 9.76
C TYR A 307 -5.24 -11.61 9.58
N PRO A 308 -5.40 -10.35 10.07
CA PRO A 308 -6.63 -9.56 9.94
C PRO A 308 -7.05 -9.29 8.49
N GLN A 309 -6.09 -9.09 7.58
CA GLN A 309 -6.35 -8.79 6.17
C GLN A 309 -7.15 -9.88 5.42
N ILE A 310 -7.16 -11.11 5.93
CA ILE A 310 -7.99 -12.19 5.37
C ILE A 310 -9.49 -11.85 5.42
N ARG A 311 -9.92 -11.00 6.35
CA ARG A 311 -11.29 -10.46 6.38
C ARG A 311 -11.60 -9.63 5.14
N ASP A 312 -10.66 -8.83 4.68
CA ASP A 312 -10.85 -7.95 3.53
C ASP A 312 -11.04 -8.76 2.24
N ILE A 313 -10.30 -9.86 2.07
CA ILE A 313 -10.48 -10.80 0.95
C ILE A 313 -11.91 -11.36 0.95
N GLN A 314 -12.38 -11.84 2.11
CA GLN A 314 -13.74 -12.39 2.23
C GLN A 314 -14.80 -11.32 1.92
N ASP A 315 -14.65 -10.12 2.47
CA ASP A 315 -15.58 -9.01 2.26
C ASP A 315 -15.58 -8.58 0.78
N PHE A 316 -14.42 -8.54 0.13
CA PHE A 316 -14.30 -8.24 -1.29
C PHE A 316 -15.01 -9.28 -2.16
N LEU A 317 -14.77 -10.58 -1.94
CA LEU A 317 -15.41 -11.66 -2.66
C LEU A 317 -16.95 -11.67 -2.47
N GLN A 318 -17.42 -11.29 -1.28
CA GLN A 318 -18.84 -11.15 -1.02
C GLN A 318 -19.46 -9.97 -1.80
N ILE A 319 -18.76 -8.83 -1.87
CA ILE A 319 -19.20 -7.70 -2.69
C ILE A 319 -19.17 -8.09 -4.17
N TYR A 320 -18.12 -8.76 -4.63
CA TYR A 320 -18.01 -9.26 -6.01
C TYR A 320 -19.16 -10.19 -6.37
N SER A 321 -19.50 -11.13 -5.51
CA SER A 321 -20.63 -12.04 -5.73
C SER A 321 -21.98 -11.34 -5.76
N SER A 322 -22.13 -10.18 -5.16
CA SER A 322 -23.36 -9.40 -5.17
C SER A 322 -23.62 -8.65 -6.49
N LEU A 323 -22.63 -8.60 -7.42
CA LEU A 323 -22.75 -7.87 -8.68
C LEU A 323 -23.74 -8.52 -9.64
N ASN A 324 -23.81 -9.84 -9.66
CA ASN A 324 -24.72 -10.59 -10.51
C ASN A 324 -25.33 -11.76 -9.72
N LYS A 325 -26.64 -11.99 -9.89
CA LYS A 325 -27.38 -13.09 -9.24
C LYS A 325 -26.88 -14.50 -9.62
N ASN A 326 -26.19 -14.62 -10.75
CA ASN A 326 -25.61 -15.87 -11.22
C ASN A 326 -24.27 -16.18 -10.54
N ILE A 327 -23.70 -15.26 -9.76
CA ILE A 327 -22.45 -15.45 -9.02
C ILE A 327 -22.78 -16.01 -7.63
N SER A 328 -22.24 -17.16 -7.30
CA SER A 328 -22.33 -17.77 -5.98
C SER A 328 -20.98 -17.75 -5.28
N PHE A 329 -20.98 -17.43 -3.99
CA PHE A 329 -19.77 -17.38 -3.17
C PHE A 329 -19.85 -18.35 -2.00
N LEU A 330 -18.84 -19.19 -1.84
CA LEU A 330 -18.73 -20.18 -0.76
C LEU A 330 -17.35 -20.12 -0.12
N ILE A 331 -17.30 -20.32 1.19
CA ILE A 331 -16.07 -20.45 1.94
C ILE A 331 -15.97 -21.90 2.44
N LYS A 332 -14.82 -22.53 2.20
CA LYS A 332 -14.48 -23.86 2.72
C LYS A 332 -13.22 -23.77 3.56
N ASP A 333 -13.16 -24.57 4.63
CA ASP A 333 -12.09 -24.54 5.61
C ASP A 333 -11.33 -25.89 5.62
N PRO A 334 -10.14 -25.95 4.98
CA PRO A 334 -9.35 -27.18 4.96
C PRO A 334 -8.82 -27.62 6.32
N ASP A 335 -8.73 -26.71 7.30
CA ASP A 335 -8.32 -27.08 8.66
C ASP A 335 -9.41 -27.92 9.40
N LYS A 336 -10.66 -27.81 8.94
CA LYS A 336 -11.77 -28.57 9.52
C LYS A 336 -12.08 -29.88 8.80
N ASP A 337 -11.76 -29.92 7.51
CA ASP A 337 -12.03 -31.05 6.65
C ASP A 337 -10.80 -31.38 5.81
N SER A 338 -10.04 -32.37 6.25
CA SER A 338 -8.80 -32.79 5.60
C SER A 338 -9.02 -33.35 4.18
N SER A 339 -10.26 -33.78 3.83
CA SER A 339 -10.56 -34.25 2.47
C SER A 339 -10.44 -33.11 1.44
N LEU A 340 -10.61 -31.84 1.88
CA LEU A 340 -10.46 -30.66 1.02
C LEU A 340 -9.02 -30.46 0.55
N SER A 341 -8.03 -30.92 1.29
CA SER A 341 -6.62 -30.83 0.87
C SER A 341 -6.37 -31.68 -0.38
N GLN A 342 -6.93 -32.90 -0.44
CA GLN A 342 -6.86 -33.74 -1.65
C GLN A 342 -7.60 -33.11 -2.83
N VAL A 343 -8.74 -32.45 -2.56
CA VAL A 343 -9.46 -31.72 -3.62
C VAL A 343 -8.59 -30.59 -4.19
N LEU A 344 -7.90 -29.83 -3.32
CA LEU A 344 -7.01 -28.76 -3.73
C LEU A 344 -5.80 -29.25 -4.51
N GLU A 345 -5.19 -30.36 -4.11
CA GLU A 345 -4.10 -31.02 -4.85
C GLU A 345 -4.52 -31.41 -6.27
N ASN A 346 -5.76 -31.89 -6.48
CA ASN A 346 -6.30 -32.19 -7.82
C ASN A 346 -6.42 -30.94 -8.69
N TYR A 347 -6.56 -29.74 -8.10
CA TYR A 347 -6.51 -28.44 -8.80
C TYR A 347 -5.08 -27.89 -8.92
N GLY A 348 -4.04 -28.63 -8.52
CA GLY A 348 -2.67 -28.18 -8.54
C GLY A 348 -2.31 -27.18 -7.44
N ILE A 349 -3.14 -27.09 -6.40
CA ILE A 349 -2.94 -26.15 -5.29
C ILE A 349 -2.32 -26.86 -4.09
N THR A 350 -1.14 -26.39 -3.68
CA THR A 350 -0.42 -26.87 -2.49
C THR A 350 -0.57 -25.90 -1.32
N SER A 351 -0.48 -26.45 -0.10
CA SER A 351 -0.44 -25.60 1.10
C SER A 351 0.83 -24.77 1.16
N GLN A 352 0.70 -23.54 1.66
CA GLN A 352 1.85 -22.71 1.97
C GLN A 352 2.27 -22.89 3.41
N GLN A 353 3.58 -23.00 3.65
CA GLN A 353 4.12 -23.15 4.98
C GLN A 353 4.39 -21.77 5.60
N MET A 354 3.69 -21.46 6.69
CA MET A 354 3.88 -20.21 7.41
C MET A 354 4.51 -20.47 8.78
N ARG A 355 5.54 -19.69 9.08
CA ARG A 355 6.20 -19.69 10.37
C ARG A 355 5.37 -18.90 11.39
N THR A 356 5.02 -19.50 12.51
CA THR A 356 4.41 -18.83 13.65
C THR A 356 5.18 -19.14 14.93
N ILE A 357 5.10 -18.23 15.90
CA ILE A 357 5.71 -18.43 17.21
C ILE A 357 4.57 -18.67 18.20
N ASP A 358 4.51 -19.87 18.78
CA ASP A 358 3.55 -20.23 19.80
C ASP A 358 4.30 -20.67 21.06
N ASN A 359 3.96 -20.09 22.22
CA ASN A 359 4.50 -20.43 23.53
C ASN A 359 6.04 -20.67 23.56
N ASN A 360 6.83 -19.76 22.98
CA ASN A 360 8.30 -19.84 22.85
C ASN A 360 8.82 -20.95 21.91
N SER A 361 7.98 -21.58 21.11
CA SER A 361 8.38 -22.51 20.06
C SER A 361 8.04 -21.95 18.67
N THR A 362 8.95 -22.17 17.73
CA THR A 362 8.66 -21.90 16.31
C THR A 362 7.84 -23.07 15.78
N GLN A 363 6.63 -22.79 15.30
CA GLN A 363 5.79 -23.76 14.62
C GLN A 363 5.65 -23.39 13.14
N TYR A 364 5.57 -24.41 12.31
CA TYR A 364 5.26 -24.25 10.89
C TYR A 364 3.84 -24.76 10.66
N LEU A 365 2.98 -23.89 10.16
CA LEU A 365 1.61 -24.21 9.82
C LEU A 365 1.45 -24.29 8.32
N ASN A 366 0.89 -25.37 7.83
CA ASN A 366 0.46 -25.50 6.45
C ASN A 366 -0.92 -24.84 6.33
N VAL A 367 -1.01 -23.80 5.51
CA VAL A 367 -2.22 -22.98 5.36
C VAL A 367 -2.64 -22.87 3.90
N TYR A 368 -3.93 -22.68 3.69
CA TYR A 368 -4.53 -22.41 2.40
C TYR A 368 -5.21 -21.04 2.41
N SER A 369 -5.06 -20.30 1.33
CA SER A 369 -5.79 -19.08 1.01
C SER A 369 -5.98 -19.01 -0.51
N SER A 370 -6.77 -19.93 -1.04
CA SER A 370 -6.87 -20.22 -2.48
C SER A 370 -8.30 -20.01 -2.97
N ILE A 371 -8.45 -19.48 -4.18
CA ILE A 371 -9.76 -19.24 -4.77
C ILE A 371 -9.91 -20.09 -6.03
N ILE A 372 -10.96 -20.86 -6.12
CA ILE A 372 -11.34 -21.64 -7.30
C ILE A 372 -12.55 -20.98 -7.94
N LEU A 373 -12.45 -20.73 -9.24
CA LEU A 373 -13.48 -20.16 -10.09
C LEU A 373 -14.00 -21.27 -11.02
N GLU A 374 -15.32 -21.47 -11.05
CA GLU A 374 -15.98 -22.49 -11.90
C GLU A 374 -17.03 -21.78 -12.77
N TYR A 375 -16.95 -21.94 -14.09
CA TYR A 375 -17.91 -21.40 -15.05
C TYR A 375 -18.07 -22.33 -16.24
N GLN A 376 -19.31 -22.71 -16.59
CA GLN A 376 -19.65 -23.58 -17.73
C GLN A 376 -18.83 -24.87 -17.80
N GLY A 377 -18.54 -25.49 -16.66
CA GLY A 377 -17.76 -26.73 -16.58
C GLY A 377 -16.23 -26.55 -16.63
N ASN A 378 -15.76 -25.35 -16.92
CA ASN A 378 -14.34 -25.00 -16.83
C ASN A 378 -14.01 -24.50 -15.43
N PHE A 379 -12.77 -24.69 -15.02
CA PHE A 379 -12.27 -24.15 -13.76
C PHE A 379 -10.93 -23.46 -13.93
N THR A 380 -10.68 -22.48 -13.10
CA THR A 380 -9.36 -21.85 -12.93
C THR A 380 -9.14 -21.53 -11.46
N ALA A 381 -7.90 -21.34 -11.05
CA ALA A 381 -7.56 -21.11 -9.66
C ALA A 381 -6.63 -19.90 -9.48
N ILE A 382 -6.80 -19.23 -8.34
CA ILE A 382 -5.81 -18.34 -7.75
C ILE A 382 -5.18 -19.15 -6.63
N PRO A 383 -3.92 -19.61 -6.77
CA PRO A 383 -3.33 -20.62 -5.88
C PRO A 383 -3.18 -20.13 -4.45
N PHE A 384 -2.83 -18.85 -4.28
CA PHE A 384 -2.66 -18.26 -2.97
C PHE A 384 -2.84 -16.74 -3.01
N THR A 385 -3.57 -16.18 -2.04
CA THR A 385 -3.74 -14.74 -1.87
C THR A 385 -3.78 -14.35 -0.40
N MET A 386 -3.10 -13.26 -0.03
CA MET A 386 -3.02 -12.76 1.33
C MET A 386 -3.64 -11.37 1.51
N ASP A 387 -3.88 -10.66 0.44
CA ASP A 387 -4.43 -9.30 0.44
C ASP A 387 -5.44 -9.10 -0.70
N VAL A 388 -5.98 -7.90 -0.80
CA VAL A 388 -7.00 -7.52 -1.79
C VAL A 388 -6.39 -6.74 -2.94
N GLU A 389 -5.11 -6.34 -2.83
CA GLU A 389 -4.52 -5.38 -3.76
C GLU A 389 -4.57 -5.88 -5.21
N THR A 390 -4.22 -7.14 -5.48
CA THR A 390 -4.25 -7.72 -6.82
C THR A 390 -5.55 -8.48 -7.13
N LEU A 391 -6.38 -8.73 -6.12
CA LEU A 391 -7.49 -9.68 -6.21
C LEU A 391 -8.52 -9.34 -7.29
N GLU A 392 -8.84 -8.05 -7.49
CA GLU A 392 -9.78 -7.62 -8.53
C GLU A 392 -9.25 -7.98 -9.91
N TYR A 393 -7.98 -7.67 -10.18
CA TYR A 393 -7.32 -8.01 -11.44
C TYR A 393 -7.27 -9.53 -11.67
N ASP A 394 -6.84 -10.29 -10.66
CA ASP A 394 -6.73 -11.74 -10.73
C ASP A 394 -8.07 -12.42 -11.03
N LEU A 395 -9.16 -11.92 -10.46
CA LEU A 395 -10.50 -12.42 -10.73
C LEU A 395 -10.96 -12.05 -12.15
N ASP A 396 -10.78 -10.79 -12.53
CA ASP A 396 -11.30 -10.27 -13.79
C ASP A 396 -10.57 -10.83 -15.00
N ILE A 397 -9.24 -11.00 -14.95
CA ILE A 397 -8.49 -11.62 -16.03
C ILE A 397 -8.95 -13.06 -16.27
N LYS A 398 -9.08 -13.84 -15.19
CA LYS A 398 -9.54 -15.24 -15.29
C LYS A 398 -11.01 -15.34 -15.76
N LEU A 399 -11.87 -14.48 -15.25
CA LEU A 399 -13.25 -14.41 -15.65
C LEU A 399 -13.39 -14.00 -17.13
N SER A 400 -12.64 -12.99 -17.58
CA SER A 400 -12.68 -12.55 -18.98
C SER A 400 -12.21 -13.65 -19.93
N GLN A 401 -11.18 -14.41 -19.55
CA GLN A 401 -10.71 -15.58 -20.31
C GLN A 401 -11.79 -16.67 -20.41
N MET A 402 -12.50 -16.93 -19.30
CA MET A 402 -13.59 -17.93 -19.29
C MET A 402 -14.81 -17.50 -20.10
N ILE A 403 -15.16 -16.22 -20.12
CA ILE A 403 -16.33 -15.70 -20.85
C ILE A 403 -16.02 -15.55 -22.34
N PHE A 404 -14.90 -14.90 -22.69
CA PHE A 404 -14.62 -14.50 -24.06
C PHE A 404 -13.70 -15.50 -24.78
N ASN A 405 -13.16 -16.49 -24.09
CA ASN A 405 -12.17 -17.44 -24.60
C ASN A 405 -10.98 -16.76 -25.34
N LYS A 406 -10.63 -15.53 -24.87
CA LYS A 406 -9.56 -14.71 -25.44
C LYS A 406 -8.36 -14.73 -24.48
N ASN A 407 -7.29 -15.35 -24.92
CA ASN A 407 -6.05 -15.39 -24.17
C ASN A 407 -5.16 -14.18 -24.51
N LEU A 408 -4.45 -13.67 -23.53
CA LEU A 408 -3.38 -12.68 -23.70
C LEU A 408 -2.10 -13.44 -24.07
N VAL A 409 -1.65 -13.30 -25.31
CA VAL A 409 -0.48 -14.01 -25.82
C VAL A 409 0.69 -13.05 -25.95
N VAL A 410 1.85 -13.45 -25.42
CA VAL A 410 3.12 -12.74 -25.57
C VAL A 410 4.15 -13.67 -26.22
N ASN A 411 4.71 -13.23 -27.34
CA ASN A 411 5.79 -13.92 -28.01
C ASN A 411 7.10 -13.28 -27.59
N ILE A 412 7.98 -14.04 -26.95
CA ILE A 412 9.21 -13.52 -26.35
C ILE A 412 10.38 -13.88 -27.24
N LEU A 413 11.22 -12.90 -27.52
CA LEU A 413 12.44 -13.02 -28.27
C LEU A 413 13.61 -12.45 -27.46
N CYS A 414 14.68 -13.20 -27.37
CA CYS A 414 15.94 -12.76 -26.78
C CYS A 414 17.00 -12.68 -27.87
N GLY A 415 17.65 -11.52 -28.04
CA GLY A 415 18.76 -11.36 -28.98
C GLY A 415 19.96 -12.20 -28.56
N ASN A 416 20.79 -12.62 -29.54
CA ASN A 416 22.03 -13.31 -29.25
C ASN A 416 22.93 -12.46 -28.35
N GLY A 417 23.66 -13.04 -27.43
CA GLY A 417 24.41 -12.35 -26.38
C GLY A 417 23.66 -12.20 -25.07
N MET A 418 22.36 -12.51 -25.06
CA MET A 418 21.52 -12.61 -23.86
C MET A 418 20.99 -14.03 -23.74
N ASN A 419 21.16 -14.64 -22.58
CA ASN A 419 20.61 -15.98 -22.30
C ASN A 419 19.28 -15.84 -21.55
N PHE A 420 18.19 -16.11 -22.25
CA PHE A 420 16.86 -15.95 -21.66
C PHE A 420 16.68 -16.70 -20.33
N TYR A 421 17.19 -17.89 -20.21
CA TYR A 421 17.02 -18.73 -19.02
C TYR A 421 17.89 -18.29 -17.82
N GLU A 422 18.94 -17.53 -18.07
CA GLU A 422 19.83 -16.96 -17.04
C GLU A 422 19.47 -15.51 -16.74
N ASP A 423 19.30 -14.69 -17.79
CA ASP A 423 19.12 -13.26 -17.70
C ASP A 423 17.67 -12.85 -17.39
N TYR A 424 16.68 -13.64 -17.85
CA TYR A 424 15.24 -13.29 -17.78
C TYR A 424 14.38 -14.43 -17.22
N ASN A 425 14.90 -15.23 -16.33
CA ASN A 425 14.23 -16.43 -15.81
C ASN A 425 12.91 -16.13 -15.04
N TYR A 426 12.71 -14.90 -14.54
CA TYR A 426 11.48 -14.50 -13.86
C TYR A 426 10.36 -14.06 -14.82
N VAL A 427 10.65 -13.73 -16.07
CA VAL A 427 9.68 -13.12 -17.01
C VAL A 427 8.51 -14.06 -17.30
N ILE A 428 8.75 -15.29 -17.73
CA ILE A 428 7.66 -16.24 -18.04
C ILE A 428 6.84 -16.60 -16.80
N PRO A 429 7.43 -16.97 -15.65
CA PRO A 429 6.64 -17.23 -14.43
C PRO A 429 5.80 -16.03 -14.01
N TRP A 430 6.35 -14.81 -14.10
CA TRP A 430 5.63 -13.61 -13.74
C TRP A 430 4.45 -13.34 -14.68
N LEU A 431 4.67 -13.31 -15.98
CA LEU A 431 3.63 -13.13 -17.00
C LEU A 431 2.53 -14.19 -16.91
N ASN A 432 2.91 -15.47 -16.72
CA ASN A 432 1.93 -16.54 -16.55
C ASN A 432 1.07 -16.35 -15.29
N SER A 433 1.66 -15.86 -14.19
CA SER A 433 0.89 -15.55 -12.98
C SER A 433 -0.15 -14.44 -13.21
N GLN A 434 0.15 -13.53 -14.12
CA GLN A 434 -0.73 -12.42 -14.52
C GLN A 434 -1.68 -12.77 -15.68
N GLY A 435 -1.80 -14.05 -16.04
CA GLY A 435 -2.77 -14.53 -17.01
C GLY A 435 -2.34 -14.46 -18.48
N PHE A 436 -1.08 -14.15 -18.77
CA PHE A 436 -0.53 -14.22 -20.12
C PHE A 436 -0.13 -15.65 -20.50
N ILE A 437 -0.20 -15.96 -21.78
CA ILE A 437 0.40 -17.16 -22.36
C ILE A 437 1.66 -16.77 -23.09
N CYS A 438 2.80 -17.31 -22.66
CA CYS A 438 4.12 -16.96 -23.18
C CYS A 438 4.63 -18.00 -24.17
N ASN A 439 5.06 -17.55 -25.34
CA ASN A 439 5.75 -18.37 -26.34
C ASN A 439 7.19 -17.85 -26.50
N LEU A 440 8.17 -18.64 -26.10
CA LEU A 440 9.58 -18.31 -26.35
C LEU A 440 9.94 -18.68 -27.79
N LEU A 441 10.42 -17.70 -28.55
CA LEU A 441 10.88 -17.86 -29.93
C LEU A 441 12.41 -17.97 -29.96
N ASP A 442 12.91 -18.92 -30.71
CA ASP A 442 14.33 -19.14 -30.86
C ASP A 442 14.80 -18.67 -32.26
N LEU A 443 15.69 -17.67 -32.27
CA LEU A 443 16.29 -17.10 -33.50
C LEU A 443 17.11 -18.12 -34.31
N GLN A 444 17.69 -19.12 -33.66
CA GLN A 444 18.52 -20.12 -34.31
C GLN A 444 17.70 -21.26 -34.92
N ASN A 445 16.40 -21.31 -34.61
CA ASN A 445 15.50 -22.31 -35.17
C ASN A 445 15.21 -22.02 -36.65
N SER A 446 15.47 -22.95 -37.55
CA SER A 446 15.16 -22.83 -38.98
C SER A 446 13.70 -22.53 -39.31
N ASN A 447 12.78 -22.79 -38.34
CA ASN A 447 11.36 -22.51 -38.46
C ASN A 447 10.96 -21.20 -37.77
N PHE A 448 11.89 -20.35 -37.32
CA PHE A 448 11.61 -19.11 -36.61
C PHE A 448 10.57 -18.25 -37.35
N ILE A 449 10.78 -17.92 -38.60
CA ILE A 449 9.91 -17.11 -39.44
C ILE A 449 8.52 -17.75 -39.55
N ASN A 450 8.42 -19.06 -39.74
CA ASN A 450 7.14 -19.74 -39.80
C ASN A 450 6.38 -19.72 -38.47
N ASN A 451 7.12 -19.87 -37.37
CA ASN A 451 6.54 -19.82 -36.01
C ASN A 451 6.04 -18.40 -35.69
N LEU A 452 6.84 -17.38 -36.02
CA LEU A 452 6.45 -15.98 -35.85
C LEU A 452 5.19 -15.63 -36.68
N ASN A 453 5.15 -15.99 -37.96
CA ASN A 453 4.02 -15.75 -38.85
C ASN A 453 2.72 -16.43 -38.42
N LYS A 454 2.80 -17.58 -37.74
CA LYS A 454 1.64 -18.29 -37.18
C LYS A 454 1.21 -17.78 -35.82
N SER A 455 2.08 -17.09 -35.12
CA SER A 455 1.79 -16.54 -33.79
C SER A 455 0.88 -15.31 -33.88
N SER A 456 0.25 -14.98 -32.80
CA SER A 456 -0.53 -13.75 -32.62
C SER A 456 -0.24 -13.19 -31.23
N GLY A 457 -0.50 -11.92 -30.99
CA GLY A 457 -0.28 -11.25 -29.72
C GLY A 457 0.88 -10.28 -29.74
N THR A 458 1.30 -9.81 -28.58
CA THR A 458 2.36 -8.81 -28.47
C THR A 458 3.74 -9.46 -28.55
N LEU A 459 4.65 -8.86 -29.32
CA LEU A 459 6.04 -9.29 -29.42
C LEU A 459 6.88 -8.55 -28.38
N LEU A 460 7.57 -9.29 -27.52
CA LEU A 460 8.47 -8.77 -26.48
C LEU A 460 9.91 -9.15 -26.85
N ILE A 461 10.75 -8.14 -27.11
CA ILE A 461 12.15 -8.35 -27.52
C ILE A 461 13.10 -7.79 -26.47
N PHE A 462 14.03 -8.63 -26.00
CA PHE A 462 15.13 -8.25 -25.13
C PHE A 462 16.45 -8.29 -25.89
N GLY A 463 17.07 -7.13 -26.08
CA GLY A 463 18.30 -7.00 -26.87
C GLY A 463 18.09 -7.25 -28.36
N ASP A 464 19.00 -6.75 -29.15
CA ASP A 464 18.89 -6.72 -30.62
C ASP A 464 20.14 -7.24 -31.31
N SER A 465 21.14 -7.68 -30.56
CA SER A 465 22.39 -8.17 -31.13
C SER A 465 22.20 -9.45 -31.95
N GLU A 466 22.87 -9.49 -33.08
CA GLU A 466 22.94 -10.65 -33.98
C GLU A 466 21.61 -11.09 -34.66
N ILE A 467 20.58 -10.24 -34.67
CA ILE A 467 19.38 -10.45 -35.49
C ILE A 467 19.76 -10.19 -36.96
N ASN A 468 19.79 -11.24 -37.77
CA ASN A 468 20.09 -11.10 -39.17
C ASN A 468 18.96 -10.39 -39.95
N ILE A 469 19.26 -9.94 -41.19
CA ILE A 469 18.31 -9.16 -41.97
C ILE A 469 17.02 -9.93 -42.30
N GLU A 470 17.06 -11.23 -42.50
CA GLU A 470 15.88 -12.06 -42.82
C GLU A 470 14.94 -12.11 -41.61
N ASN A 471 15.49 -12.28 -40.41
CA ASN A 471 14.74 -12.25 -39.16
C ASN A 471 14.16 -10.84 -38.85
N ALA A 472 14.93 -9.76 -39.14
CA ALA A 472 14.48 -8.41 -38.99
C ALA A 472 13.31 -8.08 -39.94
N ILE A 473 13.36 -8.50 -41.18
CA ILE A 473 12.24 -8.38 -42.13
C ILE A 473 11.00 -9.11 -41.63
N ALA A 474 11.16 -10.33 -41.08
CA ALA A 474 10.03 -11.07 -40.52
C ALA A 474 9.44 -10.39 -39.31
N ILE A 475 10.27 -9.82 -38.42
CA ILE A 475 9.85 -9.06 -37.24
C ILE A 475 9.10 -7.81 -37.67
N GLU A 476 9.63 -7.03 -38.63
CA GLU A 476 8.96 -5.84 -39.17
C GLU A 476 7.60 -6.20 -39.75
N ASN A 477 7.51 -7.23 -40.58
CA ASN A 477 6.27 -7.70 -41.15
C ASN A 477 5.24 -8.12 -40.09
N TYR A 478 5.69 -8.77 -39.02
CA TYR A 478 4.85 -9.13 -37.90
C TYR A 478 4.30 -7.87 -37.19
N ILE A 479 5.17 -6.92 -36.83
CA ILE A 479 4.80 -5.67 -36.14
C ILE A 479 3.84 -4.83 -36.99
N LEU A 480 4.11 -4.74 -38.31
CA LEU A 480 3.27 -3.97 -39.25
C LEU A 480 2.06 -4.76 -39.79
N SER A 481 1.79 -5.97 -39.27
CA SER A 481 0.57 -6.69 -39.56
C SER A 481 -0.57 -6.21 -38.66
N ASP A 482 -1.82 -6.48 -39.08
CA ASP A 482 -3.02 -6.15 -38.27
C ASP A 482 -3.06 -6.87 -36.89
N LYS A 483 -2.11 -7.73 -36.61
CA LYS A 483 -2.02 -8.54 -35.38
C LYS A 483 -0.84 -8.18 -34.50
N GLY A 484 0.07 -7.34 -34.99
CA GLY A 484 1.36 -7.09 -34.35
C GLY A 484 1.38 -5.84 -33.48
N ASN A 485 1.72 -6.00 -32.22
CA ASN A 485 2.15 -4.93 -31.33
C ASN A 485 3.48 -5.38 -30.73
N ALA A 486 4.33 -4.44 -30.33
CA ALA A 486 5.65 -4.78 -29.82
C ALA A 486 6.08 -3.99 -28.59
N PHE A 487 6.79 -4.67 -27.70
CA PHE A 487 7.55 -4.08 -26.60
C PHE A 487 9.04 -4.36 -26.86
N LEU A 488 9.82 -3.34 -27.14
CA LEU A 488 11.20 -3.45 -27.55
C LEU A 488 12.15 -2.89 -26.50
N CYS A 489 12.97 -3.75 -25.90
CA CYS A 489 14.04 -3.40 -24.97
C CYS A 489 15.37 -3.37 -25.75
N LEU A 490 15.78 -2.22 -26.25
CA LEU A 490 16.92 -2.08 -27.15
C LEU A 490 17.98 -1.16 -26.54
N ASN A 491 19.25 -1.45 -26.78
CA ASN A 491 20.35 -0.57 -26.40
C ASN A 491 21.55 -0.78 -27.35
N PRO A 492 22.09 0.28 -27.98
CA PRO A 492 23.28 0.14 -28.84
C PRO A 492 24.55 -0.23 -28.07
N TYR A 493 24.50 -0.27 -26.75
CA TYR A 493 25.64 -0.60 -25.89
C TYR A 493 25.29 -1.72 -24.92
N SER A 494 26.26 -2.56 -24.62
CA SER A 494 26.16 -3.60 -23.59
C SER A 494 27.17 -3.36 -22.46
N VAL A 495 26.89 -3.89 -21.29
CA VAL A 495 27.74 -3.84 -20.12
C VAL A 495 28.17 -5.26 -19.76
N LYS A 496 29.46 -5.46 -19.49
CA LYS A 496 30.00 -6.76 -19.02
C LYS A 496 29.71 -6.94 -17.54
N ILE A 497 28.51 -7.41 -17.23
CA ILE A 497 28.00 -7.50 -15.86
C ILE A 497 28.84 -8.44 -15.00
N ASP A 498 29.30 -9.54 -15.57
CA ASP A 498 30.00 -10.62 -14.83
C ASP A 498 31.48 -10.30 -14.50
N THR A 499 31.99 -9.18 -15.01
CA THR A 499 33.41 -8.84 -14.84
C THR A 499 33.62 -7.48 -14.17
N ASP A 500 33.73 -6.44 -14.97
CA ASP A 500 34.17 -5.09 -14.55
C ASP A 500 33.17 -3.99 -14.82
N TRP A 501 31.95 -4.36 -15.29
CA TRP A 501 30.91 -3.44 -15.74
C TRP A 501 31.38 -2.50 -16.87
N SER A 502 32.38 -2.90 -17.64
CA SER A 502 32.83 -2.12 -18.77
C SER A 502 31.79 -2.08 -19.89
N ILE A 503 31.64 -0.91 -20.50
CA ILE A 503 30.69 -0.68 -21.60
C ILE A 503 31.34 -1.10 -22.91
N THR A 504 30.59 -1.84 -23.72
CA THR A 504 30.98 -2.25 -25.07
C THR A 504 29.92 -1.79 -26.07
N GLN A 505 30.35 -1.36 -27.23
CA GLN A 505 29.43 -1.02 -28.31
C GLN A 505 28.99 -2.30 -29.02
N ASN A 506 27.68 -2.47 -29.18
CA ASN A 506 27.11 -3.51 -30.03
C ASN A 506 27.36 -3.17 -31.50
N GLN A 507 27.42 -4.17 -32.37
CA GLN A 507 27.36 -3.91 -33.80
C GLN A 507 26.01 -3.29 -34.13
N LYS A 508 25.97 -2.36 -35.09
CA LYS A 508 24.72 -1.75 -35.53
C LYS A 508 23.76 -2.84 -36.01
N THR A 509 22.59 -2.91 -35.44
CA THR A 509 21.64 -3.99 -35.66
C THR A 509 20.55 -3.56 -36.62
N ASN A 510 19.98 -4.54 -37.31
CA ASN A 510 18.86 -4.31 -38.21
C ASN A 510 17.60 -3.79 -37.50
N LEU A 511 17.39 -4.15 -36.22
CA LEU A 511 16.26 -3.62 -35.44
C LEU A 511 16.44 -2.15 -35.06
N ILE A 512 17.66 -1.72 -34.74
CA ILE A 512 17.93 -0.30 -34.49
C ILE A 512 17.70 0.50 -35.78
N GLU A 513 18.13 0.01 -36.93
CA GLU A 513 17.86 0.68 -38.21
C GLU A 513 16.36 0.80 -38.51
N MET A 514 15.59 -0.23 -38.21
CA MET A 514 14.13 -0.21 -38.32
C MET A 514 13.50 0.84 -37.43
N VAL A 515 13.92 0.94 -36.18
CA VAL A 515 13.42 1.91 -35.21
C VAL A 515 13.83 3.34 -35.61
N GLU A 516 15.03 3.53 -36.14
CA GLU A 516 15.49 4.82 -36.68
C GLU A 516 14.65 5.27 -37.88
N ASN A 517 14.21 4.35 -38.74
CA ASN A 517 13.28 4.65 -39.85
C ASN A 517 11.92 5.19 -39.34
N TRP A 518 11.51 4.81 -38.13
CA TRP A 518 10.31 5.35 -37.47
C TRP A 518 10.55 6.69 -36.75
N GLY A 519 11.77 7.26 -36.88
CA GLY A 519 12.14 8.57 -36.37
C GLY A 519 12.62 8.60 -34.94
N ILE A 520 13.06 7.46 -34.40
CA ILE A 520 13.60 7.34 -33.05
C ILE A 520 15.09 7.05 -33.15
N HIS A 521 15.92 7.92 -32.56
CA HIS A 521 17.37 7.75 -32.55
C HIS A 521 17.91 7.59 -31.13
N PHE A 522 18.79 6.62 -30.95
CA PHE A 522 19.55 6.42 -29.73
C PHE A 522 20.83 7.27 -29.78
N GLU A 523 20.99 8.19 -28.83
CA GLU A 523 22.17 9.06 -28.76
C GLU A 523 23.40 8.29 -28.26
N GLU A 524 24.58 8.75 -28.64
CA GLU A 524 25.87 8.16 -28.22
C GLU A 524 26.29 8.67 -26.84
N LYS A 525 25.43 8.48 -25.85
CA LYS A 525 25.59 8.95 -24.49
C LYS A 525 24.97 7.94 -23.52
N ILE A 526 25.49 7.89 -22.31
CA ILE A 526 24.85 7.18 -21.21
C ILE A 526 24.26 8.19 -20.23
N ILE A 527 23.04 7.92 -19.83
CA ILE A 527 22.31 8.74 -18.87
C ILE A 527 22.83 8.48 -17.46
N ALA A 528 22.98 9.55 -16.70
CA ALA A 528 23.18 9.51 -15.27
C ALA A 528 22.18 10.45 -14.58
N ASP A 529 21.46 9.95 -13.57
CA ASP A 529 20.48 10.72 -12.83
C ASP A 529 20.74 10.63 -11.32
N PRO A 530 20.79 11.75 -10.59
CA PRO A 530 20.81 11.71 -9.11
C PRO A 530 19.60 10.99 -8.50
N SER A 531 18.45 10.97 -9.21
CA SER A 531 17.32 10.10 -8.91
C SER A 531 17.63 8.68 -9.38
N CYS A 532 18.27 7.88 -8.54
CA CYS A 532 18.83 6.59 -8.94
C CYS A 532 18.61 5.49 -7.91
N ALA A 533 18.78 4.26 -8.34
CA ALA A 533 18.78 3.11 -7.45
C ALA A 533 19.98 3.12 -6.51
N LYS A 534 19.80 2.47 -5.35
CA LYS A 534 20.87 2.23 -4.38
C LYS A 534 21.38 0.82 -4.53
N ILE A 535 22.70 0.68 -4.62
CA ILE A 535 23.36 -0.62 -4.69
C ILE A 535 23.94 -0.96 -3.32
N THR A 536 23.68 -2.16 -2.86
CA THR A 536 24.30 -2.71 -1.64
C THR A 536 25.52 -3.54 -2.02
N LEU A 537 26.69 -3.08 -1.65
CA LEU A 537 27.95 -3.79 -1.91
C LEU A 537 28.46 -4.41 -0.61
N TYR A 538 28.93 -5.64 -0.72
CA TYR A 538 29.56 -6.37 0.37
C TYR A 538 31.08 -6.25 0.22
N SER A 539 31.73 -5.66 1.20
CA SER A 539 33.19 -5.61 1.31
C SER A 539 33.64 -6.51 2.45
N GLN A 540 34.54 -7.43 2.17
CA GLN A 540 35.24 -8.18 3.19
C GLN A 540 36.56 -7.46 3.46
N GLU A 541 36.74 -6.88 4.66
CA GLU A 541 38.07 -6.53 5.12
C GLU A 541 38.75 -7.78 5.67
N GLU A 542 39.80 -8.21 5.00
CA GLU A 542 40.73 -9.19 5.56
C GLU A 542 41.36 -8.57 6.81
N SER A 543 41.11 -9.16 7.94
CA SER A 543 41.73 -8.73 9.17
C SER A 543 43.15 -9.31 9.21
N ASP A 544 44.16 -8.44 9.31
CA ASP A 544 45.56 -8.82 9.57
C ASP A 544 45.73 -9.57 10.89
N ASN A 545 44.71 -9.67 11.70
CA ASN A 545 44.73 -10.38 12.97
C ASN A 545 44.08 -11.76 12.83
N PRO A 546 44.83 -12.88 12.93
CA PRO A 546 44.30 -14.22 12.75
C PRO A 546 43.26 -14.66 13.80
N PHE A 547 43.02 -13.86 14.84
CA PHE A 547 41.99 -14.10 15.86
C PHE A 547 40.74 -13.22 15.73
N SER A 548 40.68 -12.30 14.77
CA SER A 548 39.48 -11.53 14.48
C SER A 548 38.70 -12.18 13.34
N GLN A 549 37.39 -12.31 13.52
CA GLN A 549 36.52 -12.73 12.41
C GLN A 549 36.53 -11.65 11.33
N ASN A 550 36.65 -12.07 10.06
CA ASN A 550 36.50 -11.17 8.93
C ASN A 550 35.14 -10.44 9.06
N SER A 551 35.20 -9.13 9.20
CA SER A 551 33.98 -8.33 9.28
C SER A 551 33.49 -8.02 7.87
N THR A 552 32.31 -8.48 7.56
CA THR A 552 31.62 -8.10 6.32
C THR A 552 30.94 -6.75 6.55
N TYR A 553 31.40 -5.73 5.87
CA TYR A 553 30.73 -4.43 5.86
C TYR A 553 29.83 -4.31 4.63
N THR A 554 28.60 -3.94 4.86
CA THR A 554 27.68 -3.56 3.78
C THR A 554 27.80 -2.06 3.53
N LYS A 555 28.05 -1.66 2.30
CA LYS A 555 28.05 -0.27 1.89
C LYS A 555 26.95 -0.04 0.86
N VAL A 556 26.04 0.85 1.18
CA VAL A 556 24.97 1.27 0.28
C VAL A 556 25.43 2.52 -0.44
N LEU A 557 25.44 2.49 -1.78
CA LEU A 557 25.86 3.60 -2.63
C LEU A 557 24.74 3.97 -3.60
N ASN A 558 24.55 5.25 -3.86
CA ASN A 558 23.74 5.72 -4.98
C ASN A 558 24.47 5.43 -6.28
N TYR A 559 23.76 4.85 -7.27
CA TYR A 559 24.34 4.52 -8.56
C TYR A 559 23.65 5.27 -9.71
N PRO A 560 24.11 6.47 -10.07
CA PRO A 560 23.42 7.35 -11.01
C PRO A 560 23.17 6.78 -12.40
N LEU A 561 23.93 5.76 -12.84
CA LEU A 561 23.72 5.08 -14.12
C LEU A 561 22.52 4.12 -14.10
N TRP A 562 21.89 3.91 -12.92
CA TRP A 562 20.64 3.20 -12.76
C TRP A 562 19.55 4.19 -12.36
N ALA A 563 19.02 4.92 -13.34
CA ALA A 563 18.07 5.99 -13.14
C ALA A 563 16.72 5.46 -12.67
N SER A 564 16.18 6.04 -11.59
CA SER A 564 14.82 5.77 -11.12
C SER A 564 13.88 6.81 -11.69
N LEU A 565 12.92 6.37 -12.49
CA LEU A 565 12.02 7.19 -13.28
C LEU A 565 10.58 7.03 -12.82
N MET A 566 9.78 8.10 -12.95
CA MET A 566 8.32 8.03 -12.79
C MET A 566 7.67 8.09 -14.16
N PRO A 567 6.90 7.08 -14.55
CA PRO A 567 6.16 7.08 -15.81
C PRO A 567 5.18 8.26 -15.89
N GLN A 568 5.06 8.86 -17.06
CA GLN A 568 4.27 10.09 -17.24
C GLN A 568 2.76 9.83 -17.16
N GLU A 569 2.29 8.65 -17.48
CA GLU A 569 0.86 8.42 -17.66
C GLU A 569 0.26 7.35 -16.74
N TYR A 570 0.37 6.08 -17.07
CA TYR A 570 -0.50 5.08 -16.45
C TYR A 570 0.14 4.23 -15.37
N ALA A 571 1.42 3.97 -15.41
CA ALA A 571 2.08 3.27 -14.31
C ALA A 571 2.32 4.24 -13.16
N LYS A 572 1.87 3.88 -11.97
CA LYS A 572 1.98 4.72 -10.78
C LYS A 572 3.19 4.41 -9.92
N SER A 573 3.82 3.26 -10.14
CA SER A 573 5.08 2.88 -9.51
C SER A 573 6.26 3.40 -10.35
N GLY A 574 7.34 3.79 -9.69
CA GLY A 574 8.57 4.15 -10.37
C GLY A 574 9.22 2.94 -11.03
N VAL A 575 9.98 3.15 -12.10
CA VAL A 575 10.80 2.14 -12.76
C VAL A 575 12.27 2.48 -12.63
N THR A 576 13.14 1.48 -12.70
CA THR A 576 14.58 1.67 -12.72
C THR A 576 15.13 1.22 -14.07
N THR A 577 15.92 2.06 -14.73
CA THR A 577 16.58 1.75 -16.00
C THR A 577 18.08 1.57 -15.78
N PHE A 578 18.68 0.69 -16.56
CA PHE A 578 20.06 0.24 -16.39
C PHE A 578 20.91 0.67 -17.58
N TRP A 579 21.85 1.59 -17.35
CA TRP A 579 22.76 2.13 -18.39
C TRP A 579 22.02 2.59 -19.65
N ALA A 580 20.88 3.21 -19.46
CA ALA A 580 20.03 3.69 -20.54
C ALA A 580 20.71 4.80 -21.34
N VAL A 581 20.40 4.87 -22.64
CA VAL A 581 20.84 5.95 -23.54
C VAL A 581 19.70 6.94 -23.80
N PRO A 582 19.99 8.24 -24.07
CA PRO A 582 18.94 9.18 -24.43
C PRO A 582 18.32 8.81 -25.79
N ILE A 583 17.00 8.96 -25.88
CA ILE A 583 16.26 8.86 -27.13
C ILE A 583 15.98 10.28 -27.65
N SER A 584 16.32 10.54 -28.91
CA SER A 584 15.90 11.73 -29.65
C SER A 584 14.83 11.36 -30.69
N ILE A 585 13.90 12.29 -30.92
CA ILE A 585 12.74 12.08 -31.79
C ILE A 585 12.85 13.07 -32.93
N ASN A 586 12.69 12.60 -34.18
CA ASN A 586 12.66 13.47 -35.36
C ASN A 586 11.39 14.34 -35.39
N ASP A 587 11.51 15.57 -35.87
CA ASP A 587 10.39 16.52 -35.93
C ASP A 587 9.21 15.98 -36.77
N ASP A 588 9.47 15.25 -37.85
CA ASP A 588 8.44 14.68 -38.74
C ASP A 588 7.66 13.55 -38.06
N SER A 589 8.25 12.87 -37.10
CA SER A 589 7.66 11.74 -36.34
C SER A 589 7.05 12.17 -35.01
N SER A 590 7.20 13.42 -34.61
CA SER A 590 6.77 13.94 -33.30
C SER A 590 5.27 13.73 -32.98
N SER A 591 4.43 13.64 -34.02
CA SER A 591 2.99 13.39 -33.86
C SER A 591 2.63 11.92 -33.60
N LEU A 592 3.53 10.99 -33.88
CA LEU A 592 3.35 9.53 -33.71
C LEU A 592 4.00 9.00 -32.43
N VAL A 593 4.94 9.78 -31.87
CA VAL A 593 5.79 9.36 -30.76
C VAL A 593 5.43 10.10 -29.49
N LYS A 594 5.17 9.36 -28.43
CA LYS A 594 4.82 9.89 -27.13
C LYS A 594 5.87 9.47 -26.09
N PRO A 595 6.58 10.40 -25.46
CA PRO A 595 7.48 10.09 -24.36
C PRO A 595 6.70 9.56 -23.15
N ILE A 596 7.09 8.38 -22.63
CA ILE A 596 6.48 7.75 -21.45
C ILE A 596 7.46 7.77 -20.28
N LEU A 597 8.72 7.43 -20.51
CA LEU A 597 9.74 7.41 -19.46
C LEU A 597 10.72 8.56 -19.68
N ILE A 598 10.79 9.45 -18.70
CA ILE A 598 11.63 10.66 -18.74
C ILE A 598 12.40 10.78 -17.42
N THR A 599 13.68 11.15 -17.52
CA THR A 599 14.55 11.37 -16.36
C THR A 599 14.18 12.62 -15.56
N SER A 600 14.78 12.78 -14.39
CA SER A 600 14.66 14.03 -13.62
C SER A 600 15.30 15.21 -14.35
N SER A 601 14.94 16.43 -13.95
CA SER A 601 15.56 17.66 -14.46
C SER A 601 17.03 17.84 -14.04
N GLN A 602 17.52 16.98 -13.15
CA GLN A 602 18.90 16.99 -12.65
C GLN A 602 19.78 15.96 -13.37
N SER A 603 19.23 15.20 -14.32
CA SER A 603 19.99 14.23 -15.10
C SER A 603 21.04 14.90 -15.99
N TYR A 604 22.08 14.19 -16.26
CA TYR A 604 23.19 14.61 -17.13
C TYR A 604 23.70 13.41 -17.92
N ASN A 605 24.48 13.66 -18.97
CA ASN A 605 24.97 12.63 -19.86
C ASN A 605 26.49 12.47 -19.79
N TYR A 606 26.94 11.26 -20.04
CA TYR A 606 28.31 10.94 -20.38
C TYR A 606 28.39 10.63 -21.88
N ASP A 607 29.30 11.33 -22.59
CA ASP A 607 29.56 11.04 -24.01
C ASP A 607 30.30 9.71 -24.14
N ILE A 608 30.01 8.98 -25.18
CA ILE A 608 30.63 7.69 -25.51
C ILE A 608 31.59 7.87 -26.68
N ASP A 609 32.84 7.39 -26.52
CA ASP A 609 33.78 7.28 -27.63
C ASP A 609 33.49 5.99 -28.42
N LYS A 610 33.11 6.09 -29.68
CA LYS A 610 32.84 4.93 -30.56
C LYS A 610 33.99 3.91 -30.63
N ASN A 611 35.23 4.40 -30.57
CA ASN A 611 36.41 3.54 -30.65
C ASN A 611 36.75 2.85 -29.31
N ASN A 612 36.35 3.47 -28.20
CA ASN A 612 36.58 2.93 -26.86
C ASN A 612 35.47 3.39 -25.91
N PRO A 613 34.28 2.76 -25.92
CA PRO A 613 33.13 3.15 -25.13
C PRO A 613 33.40 3.26 -23.63
N SER A 614 34.32 2.44 -23.11
CA SER A 614 34.67 2.45 -21.68
C SER A 614 35.65 3.54 -21.26
N SER A 615 36.25 4.28 -22.21
CA SER A 615 37.32 5.22 -21.91
C SER A 615 36.88 6.47 -21.12
N LEU A 616 35.67 6.90 -21.33
CA LEU A 616 35.11 8.15 -20.77
C LEU A 616 34.13 7.91 -19.62
N ILE A 617 33.65 6.68 -19.43
CA ILE A 617 32.60 6.39 -18.48
C ILE A 617 33.13 5.50 -17.36
N GLN A 618 33.12 6.04 -16.16
CA GLN A 618 33.39 5.27 -14.96
C GLN A 618 32.12 4.54 -14.52
N THR A 619 32.15 3.21 -14.56
CA THR A 619 31.02 2.35 -14.17
C THR A 619 31.20 1.74 -12.79
N ASN A 620 32.42 1.75 -12.24
CA ASN A 620 32.65 1.26 -10.88
C ASN A 620 31.92 2.13 -9.85
N PRO A 621 31.03 1.55 -9.01
CA PRO A 621 30.21 2.31 -8.07
C PRO A 621 31.02 3.17 -7.09
N PHE A 622 32.18 2.68 -6.63
CA PHE A 622 33.01 3.41 -5.68
C PHE A 622 33.71 4.62 -6.29
N GLU A 623 34.12 4.51 -7.55
CA GLU A 623 34.76 5.61 -8.29
C GLU A 623 33.72 6.61 -8.78
N LEU A 624 32.57 6.12 -9.23
CA LEU A 624 31.46 6.96 -9.69
C LEU A 624 30.98 7.89 -8.56
N ALA A 625 30.88 7.38 -7.34
CA ALA A 625 30.47 8.14 -6.15
C ALA A 625 31.42 9.31 -5.81
N LYS A 626 32.69 9.31 -6.32
CA LYS A 626 33.68 10.36 -6.09
C LYS A 626 33.61 11.48 -7.15
N ILE A 627 32.88 11.28 -8.25
CA ILE A 627 32.87 12.23 -9.37
C ILE A 627 32.06 13.48 -9.00
N ASN A 628 32.69 14.64 -9.18
CA ASN A 628 32.01 15.92 -9.01
C ASN A 628 31.16 16.26 -10.25
N THR A 629 29.85 16.30 -10.08
CA THR A 629 28.88 16.52 -11.15
C THR A 629 28.40 17.97 -11.26
N SER A 630 28.94 18.91 -10.45
CA SER A 630 28.49 20.30 -10.40
C SER A 630 28.63 21.06 -11.74
N ASN A 631 29.57 20.64 -12.59
CA ASN A 631 29.84 21.29 -13.88
C ASN A 631 29.16 20.59 -15.07
N LYS A 632 28.39 19.52 -14.84
CA LYS A 632 27.67 18.83 -15.93
C LYS A 632 26.43 19.63 -16.34
N GLN A 633 26.17 19.68 -17.65
CA GLN A 633 24.92 20.25 -18.18
C GLN A 633 23.75 19.32 -17.78
N LYS A 634 22.76 19.87 -17.11
CA LYS A 634 21.60 19.14 -16.62
C LYS A 634 20.39 19.39 -17.51
N SER A 635 19.69 18.31 -17.89
CA SER A 635 18.47 18.36 -18.67
C SER A 635 17.67 17.07 -18.53
N THR A 636 16.37 17.13 -18.74
CA THR A 636 15.53 15.92 -18.85
C THR A 636 15.90 15.15 -20.11
N GLN A 637 15.91 13.82 -20.02
CA GLN A 637 16.20 12.90 -21.13
C GLN A 637 15.05 11.93 -21.31
N ILE A 638 14.73 11.58 -22.55
CA ILE A 638 13.73 10.55 -22.87
C ILE A 638 14.43 9.20 -22.88
N VAL A 639 13.85 8.21 -22.22
CA VAL A 639 14.37 6.85 -22.12
C VAL A 639 13.41 5.82 -22.71
N GLY A 640 12.10 6.07 -22.61
CA GLY A 640 11.07 5.20 -23.14
C GLY A 640 9.99 5.97 -23.87
N VAL A 641 9.57 5.46 -25.02
CA VAL A 641 8.58 6.08 -25.92
C VAL A 641 7.55 5.06 -26.38
N GLU A 642 6.35 5.55 -26.57
CA GLU A 642 5.25 4.83 -27.20
C GLU A 642 5.03 5.40 -28.62
N LEU A 643 4.95 4.51 -29.60
CA LEU A 643 4.58 4.86 -30.98
C LEU A 643 3.18 4.34 -31.23
N SER A 644 2.34 5.19 -31.80
CA SER A 644 1.01 4.81 -32.24
C SER A 644 0.65 5.54 -33.53
N GLY A 645 0.15 4.80 -34.51
CA GLY A 645 -0.27 5.39 -35.79
C GLY A 645 0.22 4.61 -37.00
N LYS A 646 0.21 5.26 -38.15
CA LYS A 646 0.65 4.63 -39.40
C LYS A 646 2.16 4.68 -39.51
N LEU A 647 2.78 3.52 -39.44
CA LEU A 647 4.24 3.36 -39.60
C LEU A 647 4.55 2.79 -40.98
N GLU A 648 5.63 3.27 -41.62
CA GLU A 648 6.16 2.72 -42.87
C GLU A 648 7.27 1.72 -42.58
N GLY A 649 7.27 0.62 -43.32
CA GLY A 649 8.33 -0.38 -43.20
C GLY A 649 9.62 0.08 -43.85
N LEU A 650 10.75 -0.23 -43.19
CA LEU A 650 12.10 -0.02 -43.75
C LEU A 650 12.40 -1.03 -44.85
N TYR A 651 12.07 -2.27 -44.60
CA TYR A 651 12.38 -3.41 -45.47
C TYR A 651 11.26 -3.71 -46.46
N ASN A 652 10.03 -3.34 -46.14
CA ASN A 652 8.85 -3.58 -46.96
C ASN A 652 8.21 -2.27 -47.38
N TYR A 653 8.76 -1.62 -48.38
CA TYR A 653 8.29 -0.31 -48.89
C TYR A 653 6.81 -0.36 -49.27
N GLY A 654 6.05 0.58 -48.75
CA GLY A 654 4.62 0.74 -49.06
C GLY A 654 3.67 -0.04 -48.14
N SER A 655 4.16 -0.85 -47.19
CA SER A 655 3.32 -1.40 -46.13
C SER A 655 3.14 -0.34 -45.04
N THR A 656 1.91 0.09 -44.84
CA THR A 656 1.56 0.96 -43.70
C THR A 656 0.55 0.25 -42.81
N SER A 657 0.83 0.19 -41.52
CA SER A 657 -0.10 -0.35 -40.53
C SER A 657 -0.17 0.52 -39.31
N SER A 658 -1.30 0.48 -38.63
CA SER A 658 -1.45 1.09 -37.31
C SER A 658 -1.02 0.09 -36.24
N ALA A 659 0.23 0.14 -35.85
CA ALA A 659 0.74 -0.63 -34.72
C ALA A 659 0.88 0.23 -33.46
N LYS A 660 0.79 -0.41 -32.30
CA LYS A 660 1.20 0.17 -31.03
C LYS A 660 2.54 -0.45 -30.63
N ILE A 661 3.55 0.36 -30.43
CA ILE A 661 4.89 -0.10 -30.11
C ILE A 661 5.41 0.68 -28.92
N PHE A 662 5.94 -0.01 -27.91
CA PHE A 662 6.70 0.61 -26.85
C PHE A 662 8.19 0.29 -27.03
N ILE A 663 9.04 1.31 -26.92
CA ILE A 663 10.49 1.19 -27.06
C ILE A 663 11.15 1.81 -25.83
N ILE A 664 12.04 1.05 -25.21
CA ILE A 664 12.88 1.52 -24.12
C ILE A 664 14.35 1.31 -24.47
N SER A 665 15.16 2.33 -24.15
CA SER A 665 16.62 2.33 -24.40
C SER A 665 17.41 1.55 -23.33
N ASP A 666 16.85 0.44 -22.86
CA ASP A 666 17.40 -0.40 -21.80
C ASP A 666 17.10 -1.87 -22.08
N GLN A 667 18.10 -2.63 -22.51
CA GLN A 667 17.93 -4.08 -22.75
C GLN A 667 17.85 -4.88 -21.45
N TYR A 668 18.29 -4.35 -20.30
CA TYR A 668 18.31 -5.02 -19.00
C TYR A 668 17.06 -4.74 -18.16
N PHE A 669 16.05 -4.12 -18.71
CA PHE A 669 14.89 -3.55 -17.99
C PHE A 669 14.22 -4.49 -16.98
N VAL A 670 14.06 -5.78 -17.30
CA VAL A 670 13.53 -6.83 -16.42
C VAL A 670 14.53 -7.98 -16.22
N ASN A 671 15.81 -7.67 -16.28
CA ASN A 671 16.87 -8.65 -16.09
C ASN A 671 16.85 -9.17 -14.63
N SER A 672 16.97 -10.48 -14.47
CA SER A 672 16.84 -11.16 -13.18
C SER A 672 17.94 -10.77 -12.20
N LEU A 673 19.17 -10.60 -12.68
CA LEU A 673 20.32 -10.20 -11.87
C LEU A 673 20.15 -8.73 -11.38
N MET A 674 19.71 -7.85 -12.28
CA MET A 674 19.49 -6.44 -11.95
C MET A 674 18.37 -6.27 -10.92
N THR A 675 17.29 -7.02 -11.07
CA THR A 675 16.16 -7.07 -10.11
C THR A 675 16.65 -7.44 -8.70
N GLY A 676 17.59 -8.41 -8.60
CA GLY A 676 18.21 -8.78 -7.33
C GLY A 676 19.11 -7.70 -6.73
N TYR A 677 19.88 -7.00 -7.56
CA TYR A 677 20.77 -5.93 -7.07
C TYR A 677 20.02 -4.72 -6.48
N ILE A 678 18.87 -4.34 -7.06
CA ILE A 678 18.10 -3.19 -6.57
C ILE A 678 17.31 -3.53 -5.31
N GLY A 679 16.66 -4.69 -5.29
CA GLY A 679 15.71 -5.08 -4.24
C GLY A 679 16.34 -5.73 -3.02
N GLY A 680 17.66 -5.97 -3.01
CA GLY A 680 18.33 -6.75 -1.96
C GLY A 680 17.72 -8.14 -1.81
N ASP A 681 17.49 -8.57 -0.57
CA ASP A 681 16.98 -9.92 -0.26
C ASP A 681 15.56 -10.21 -0.80
N PHE A 682 14.79 -9.18 -1.17
CA PHE A 682 13.40 -9.32 -1.62
C PHE A 682 13.19 -9.07 -3.12
N GLY A 683 14.21 -8.56 -3.83
CA GLY A 683 14.09 -8.12 -5.22
C GLY A 683 13.23 -6.86 -5.39
N ASP A 684 13.37 -6.17 -6.52
CA ASP A 684 12.51 -5.05 -6.92
C ASP A 684 11.79 -5.39 -8.22
N TYR A 685 10.48 -5.62 -8.15
CA TYR A 685 9.67 -6.08 -9.27
C TYR A 685 8.85 -4.97 -9.94
N ARG A 686 9.09 -3.70 -9.63
CA ARG A 686 8.35 -2.56 -10.21
C ARG A 686 8.46 -2.49 -11.74
N ASN A 687 9.61 -2.85 -12.30
CA ASN A 687 9.78 -2.94 -13.75
C ASN A 687 8.88 -4.00 -14.39
N PHE A 688 8.64 -5.10 -13.68
CA PHE A 688 7.71 -6.15 -14.14
C PHE A 688 6.27 -5.65 -14.15
N ASP A 689 5.85 -4.92 -13.11
CA ASP A 689 4.50 -4.35 -13.05
C ASP A 689 4.27 -3.33 -14.17
N PHE A 690 5.28 -2.48 -14.47
CA PHE A 690 5.24 -1.58 -15.61
C PHE A 690 5.15 -2.34 -16.95
N MET A 691 5.96 -3.40 -17.11
CA MET A 691 5.91 -4.23 -18.32
C MET A 691 4.53 -4.86 -18.52
N ILE A 692 3.87 -5.30 -17.46
CA ILE A 692 2.51 -5.86 -17.53
C ILE A 692 1.51 -4.79 -17.95
N ASP A 693 1.56 -3.61 -17.32
CA ASP A 693 0.69 -2.50 -17.68
C ASP A 693 0.84 -2.13 -19.16
N GLU A 694 2.08 -2.09 -19.65
CA GLU A 694 2.39 -1.79 -21.04
C GLU A 694 1.90 -2.90 -21.99
N LEU A 695 2.12 -4.17 -21.64
CA LEU A 695 1.63 -5.30 -22.44
C LEU A 695 0.11 -5.35 -22.51
N LEU A 696 -0.59 -4.98 -21.43
CA LEU A 696 -2.05 -4.85 -21.42
C LEU A 696 -2.52 -3.72 -22.34
N TYR A 697 -1.84 -2.57 -22.31
CA TYR A 697 -2.12 -1.44 -23.19
C TYR A 697 -1.91 -1.82 -24.67
N LEU A 698 -0.76 -2.43 -24.99
CA LEU A 698 -0.41 -2.88 -26.33
C LEU A 698 -1.40 -3.95 -26.84
N SER A 699 -1.95 -4.76 -25.95
CA SER A 699 -2.97 -5.80 -26.27
C SER A 699 -4.39 -5.26 -26.33
N GLU A 700 -4.60 -3.95 -26.28
CA GLU A 700 -5.92 -3.27 -26.28
C GLU A 700 -6.82 -3.68 -25.09
N ASN A 701 -6.21 -3.92 -23.92
CA ASN A 701 -6.90 -4.23 -22.67
C ASN A 701 -6.73 -3.11 -21.63
N GLU A 702 -6.98 -1.87 -22.05
CA GLU A 702 -6.80 -0.67 -21.20
C GLU A 702 -7.63 -0.70 -19.91
N ASP A 703 -8.79 -1.35 -19.94
CA ASP A 703 -9.63 -1.52 -18.76
C ASP A 703 -8.94 -2.44 -17.72
N LEU A 704 -8.36 -3.55 -18.15
CA LEU A 704 -7.57 -4.45 -17.26
C LEU A 704 -6.31 -3.76 -16.77
N MET A 705 -5.61 -3.01 -17.63
CA MET A 705 -4.47 -2.19 -17.25
C MET A 705 -4.85 -1.21 -16.14
N SER A 706 -6.01 -0.55 -16.25
CA SER A 706 -6.47 0.40 -15.24
C SER A 706 -6.76 -0.24 -13.88
N ILE A 707 -7.09 -1.53 -13.84
CA ILE A 707 -7.29 -2.29 -12.61
C ILE A 707 -5.94 -2.75 -12.04
N HIS A 708 -5.05 -3.24 -12.88
CA HIS A 708 -3.69 -3.65 -12.47
C HIS A 708 -2.92 -2.45 -11.90
N SER A 709 -2.87 -1.33 -12.64
CA SER A 709 -2.19 -0.11 -12.22
C SER A 709 -2.85 0.60 -11.02
N LYS A 710 -4.11 0.29 -10.70
CA LYS A 710 -4.82 0.80 -9.53
C LYS A 710 -4.06 0.53 -8.23
N ASN A 711 -3.35 -0.58 -8.16
CA ASN A 711 -2.65 -1.04 -6.97
C ASN A 711 -1.15 -0.68 -6.96
N ASN A 712 -0.61 -0.24 -8.09
CA ASN A 712 0.78 0.17 -8.24
C ASN A 712 1.05 1.58 -7.66
N PHE A 713 0.24 2.01 -6.67
CA PHE A 713 0.49 3.27 -5.97
C PHE A 713 1.82 3.20 -5.24
N ASP A 714 2.75 4.05 -5.67
CA ASP A 714 4.05 4.15 -5.04
C ASP A 714 3.91 4.72 -3.62
N LYS A 715 3.94 3.84 -2.63
CA LYS A 715 3.97 4.19 -1.22
C LYS A 715 5.38 4.55 -0.76
N THR A 716 6.37 4.51 -1.65
CA THR A 716 7.77 4.81 -1.32
C THR A 716 8.00 6.30 -1.12
N LEU A 717 9.13 6.65 -0.51
CA LEU A 717 9.51 8.03 -0.22
C LEU A 717 10.31 8.63 -1.39
N TYR A 718 9.66 8.87 -2.52
CA TYR A 718 10.29 9.21 -3.79
C TYR A 718 10.53 10.70 -4.05
N LYS A 719 9.94 11.61 -3.25
CA LYS A 719 9.98 13.06 -3.56
C LYS A 719 11.34 13.71 -3.34
N ILE A 720 12.16 13.13 -2.50
CA ILE A 720 13.50 13.63 -2.20
C ILE A 720 14.50 12.55 -2.58
N THR A 721 15.24 12.80 -3.64
CA THR A 721 16.26 11.89 -4.19
C THR A 721 17.66 12.22 -3.72
N ASP A 722 17.91 13.48 -3.32
CA ASP A 722 19.21 13.95 -2.82
C ASP A 722 19.35 13.66 -1.32
N GLU A 723 20.41 12.95 -0.94
CA GLU A 723 20.66 12.51 0.44
C GLU A 723 20.80 13.71 1.40
N TYR A 724 21.47 14.78 0.99
CA TYR A 724 21.61 15.97 1.83
C TYR A 724 20.26 16.61 2.12
N THR A 725 19.43 16.75 1.11
CA THR A 725 18.05 17.28 1.25
C THR A 725 17.19 16.35 2.07
N PHE A 726 17.32 15.03 1.89
CA PHE A 726 16.61 14.02 2.68
C PHE A 726 16.93 14.14 4.17
N VAL A 727 18.22 14.12 4.53
CA VAL A 727 18.69 14.28 5.92
C VAL A 727 18.25 15.63 6.51
N LYS A 728 18.28 16.70 5.71
CA LYS A 728 17.80 18.02 6.15
C LYS A 728 16.32 17.98 6.55
N TYR A 729 15.46 17.41 5.71
CA TYR A 729 14.02 17.30 6.00
C TYR A 729 13.73 16.27 7.11
N GLU A 730 14.51 15.20 7.22
CA GLU A 730 14.46 14.28 8.33
C GLU A 730 14.72 15.02 9.66
N ILE A 731 15.81 15.79 9.75
CA ILE A 731 16.14 16.59 10.93
C ILE A 731 15.02 17.60 11.22
N ILE A 732 14.52 18.31 10.20
CA ILE A 732 13.42 19.27 10.37
C ILE A 732 12.18 18.58 10.93
N THR A 733 11.83 17.42 10.41
CA THR A 733 10.67 16.63 10.85
C THR A 733 10.84 16.19 12.31
N LEU A 734 11.97 15.57 12.64
CA LEU A 734 12.23 15.08 13.99
C LEU A 734 12.31 16.23 15.01
N VAL A 735 12.99 17.32 14.68
CA VAL A 735 13.06 18.51 15.55
C VAL A 735 11.67 19.13 15.74
N SER A 736 10.88 19.20 14.68
CA SER A 736 9.51 19.75 14.76
C SER A 736 8.63 18.89 15.68
N LEU A 737 8.64 17.58 15.51
CA LEU A 737 7.79 16.66 16.26
C LEU A 737 8.25 16.49 17.71
N ILE A 738 9.55 16.37 17.97
CA ILE A 738 10.08 16.08 19.31
C ILE A 738 10.20 17.33 20.17
N PHE A 739 10.45 18.50 19.58
CA PHE A 739 10.72 19.73 20.34
C PHE A 739 9.70 20.85 20.06
N ILE A 740 9.45 21.21 18.78
CA ILE A 740 8.66 22.39 18.46
C ILE A 740 7.19 22.18 18.86
N PHE A 741 6.55 21.08 18.48
CA PHE A 741 5.16 20.80 18.84
C PHE A 741 4.95 20.69 20.36
N PRO A 742 5.73 19.93 21.14
CA PRO A 742 5.64 19.93 22.59
C PRO A 742 5.81 21.31 23.21
N ILE A 743 6.77 22.13 22.74
CA ILE A 743 6.97 23.49 23.23
C ILE A 743 5.74 24.36 22.94
N LEU A 744 5.15 24.27 21.75
CA LEU A 744 3.91 25.01 21.41
C LEU A 744 2.76 24.62 22.33
N ILE A 745 2.60 23.32 22.63
CA ILE A 745 1.56 22.84 23.55
C ILE A 745 1.80 23.40 24.96
N ILE A 746 3.05 23.42 25.46
CA ILE A 746 3.42 24.01 26.75
C ILE A 746 3.13 25.51 26.76
N CYS A 747 3.52 26.25 25.73
CA CYS A 747 3.28 27.68 25.61
C CYS A 747 1.78 28.02 25.64
N LEU A 748 0.95 27.23 24.94
CA LEU A 748 -0.52 27.33 24.99
C LEU A 748 -1.01 27.11 26.42
N GLY A 749 -0.56 26.06 27.09
CA GLY A 749 -0.94 25.76 28.47
C GLY A 749 -0.59 26.88 29.45
N VAL A 750 0.64 27.36 29.38
CA VAL A 750 1.11 28.47 30.23
C VAL A 750 0.31 29.75 29.95
N SER A 751 0.03 30.08 28.69
CA SER A 751 -0.74 31.27 28.33
C SER A 751 -2.17 31.23 28.89
N LEU A 752 -2.84 30.08 28.83
CA LEU A 752 -4.19 29.90 29.38
C LEU A 752 -4.18 29.92 30.91
N TRP A 753 -3.17 29.36 31.54
CA TRP A 753 -2.96 29.42 32.99
C TRP A 753 -2.76 30.87 33.50
N ILE A 754 -1.90 31.65 32.82
CA ILE A 754 -1.66 33.06 33.13
C ILE A 754 -2.94 33.88 33.00
N ARG A 755 -3.70 33.69 31.89
CA ARG A 755 -5.00 34.38 31.69
C ARG A 755 -6.02 34.09 32.80
N LYS A 756 -6.02 32.84 33.31
CA LYS A 756 -6.88 32.50 34.47
C LYS A 756 -6.41 33.21 35.72
N LYS A 757 -5.13 33.24 36.01
CA LYS A 757 -4.57 33.88 37.20
C LYS A 757 -4.88 35.40 37.23
N ILE A 758 -4.72 36.07 36.08
CA ILE A 758 -5.05 37.50 35.94
C ILE A 758 -6.55 37.75 36.18
N LYS A 759 -7.45 36.90 35.64
CA LYS A 759 -8.88 37.04 35.90
C LYS A 759 -9.26 36.83 37.35
N LEU A 760 -8.58 35.99 38.11
CA LEU A 760 -8.81 35.76 39.53
C LEU A 760 -8.25 36.88 40.42
N THR A 761 -7.28 37.66 39.94
CA THR A 761 -6.72 38.82 40.65
C THR A 761 -7.54 40.11 40.42
N HIS A 762 -8.43 40.10 39.42
CA HIS A 762 -9.33 41.22 39.12
C HIS A 762 -10.80 41.02 39.63
N ILE A 763 -11.07 39.90 40.32
CA ILE A 763 -12.29 39.63 41.09
C ILE A 763 -11.97 39.76 42.59
#